data_6ba6d731c9557c4e89e6d79551e74e1d
#
_entry.id   6ba6d731c9557c4e89e6d79551e74e1d
#
_cell.length_a   1.000
_cell.length_b   1.000
_cell.length_c   1.000
_cell.angle_alpha   90.00
_cell.angle_beta   90.00
_cell.angle_gamma   90.00
#
_symmetry.space_group_name_H-M   'P 1'
#
loop_
_entity.id
_entity.type
_entity.pdbx_description
1 polymer ?
#
loop_
_entity_poly.entity_id
_entity_poly.type
_entity_poly.pdbx_seq_one_letter_code
_entity_poly.pdbx_strand_id
1 'polypeptide(L)'
;MSVDSPAAAPLPRQSLAAYLQAGGRCSVLEAVAVVADVLYLLHRGHTQGRAHTALGLEQVMVDTATLQVLELQGWPEEPLVAESADALAQGVARDVQAVARLLQAMLHVIVPAQVSDSGEALPDADAYLQQLLHLLQMQAAASAPQASAQALRNALQTWECQGVLQVPSDQEAALQALLQRMAQRSDFQALTDSVLRIQQVTDSEDDSLSDLTNEILKDAALTRNLLCLVNSPYYARAGRGPVSTVARAVSLVGFRAVRTMALGLVLLDHLHDRSQVVAVRDDTLRTMLAGAMARELCQAPHQDEHAFLGAMFQDLGRLLCASYFTQESQQIQTLEASGHYGGNEQWAALQVLGCTLEAVSLGVARLWLLPANLQRCMRLPLGSPMMRAPVQGEERLRWVARAANEAASTLLLLEPEPAERTLRRLAAQYARILSLSPQDVDDALRKGRHYFIDLAHALELPQPYGVGVARLLRPAPVLSGMAPLHAAQEDDLLVSHALRTSAGAAPLPVVVRASVDHPPAAETVAQMLAAGVQDVADALAGRPQRQQVLRMIVETIYRALGVQRVVLALRDSQSGWMNGRFGLGSDSDALVHNLHIPLADTADLFAVVCQRGADTLIADATQPRMRERLPAWYRERINAPSFLLLPVQWQGQPLGLLYADHAQPGAIQVDEHSMDLLRTLRSQALMALRLPG
;
A
#
# COMPACT_ATOMS: atom_id res chain seq x y z
N MET A 1 -49.39 11.72 1.73
CA MET A 1 -49.04 10.92 2.91
C MET A 1 -47.53 10.95 2.96
N SER A 2 -46.99 11.85 3.77
CA SER A 2 -45.53 12.03 4.02
C SER A 2 -45.09 10.87 4.92
N VAL A 3 -44.13 10.11 4.41
CA VAL A 3 -43.46 9.05 5.19
C VAL A 3 -42.37 9.74 6.02
N ASP A 4 -42.62 9.90 7.31
CA ASP A 4 -41.62 10.31 8.26
C ASP A 4 -40.45 9.31 8.27
N SER A 5 -39.26 9.79 7.88
CA SER A 5 -38.00 9.10 8.12
C SER A 5 -37.78 8.95 9.63
N PRO A 6 -37.49 7.76 10.17
CA PRO A 6 -37.17 7.63 11.58
C PRO A 6 -35.91 8.42 11.88
N ALA A 7 -36.04 9.40 12.76
CA ALA A 7 -34.92 10.17 13.31
C ALA A 7 -33.88 9.20 13.90
N ALA A 8 -32.62 9.34 13.51
CA ALA A 8 -31.51 8.59 14.10
C ALA A 8 -31.56 8.76 15.63
N ALA A 9 -31.40 7.66 16.38
CA ALA A 9 -31.32 7.72 17.83
C ALA A 9 -30.26 8.76 18.22
N PRO A 10 -30.57 9.68 19.17
CA PRO A 10 -29.60 10.69 19.58
C PRO A 10 -28.35 9.99 20.12
N LEU A 11 -27.19 10.41 19.63
CA LEU A 11 -25.89 10.00 20.18
C LEU A 11 -25.88 10.27 21.70
N PRO A 12 -25.23 9.43 22.51
CA PRO A 12 -25.12 9.70 23.96
C PRO A 12 -24.30 10.99 24.17
N ARG A 13 -25.01 12.08 24.40
CA ARG A 13 -24.44 13.42 24.56
C ARG A 13 -24.30 13.74 26.03
N GLN A 14 -23.13 14.15 26.45
CA GLN A 14 -22.86 14.57 27.81
C GLN A 14 -21.88 15.74 27.82
N SER A 15 -21.95 16.61 28.85
CA SER A 15 -20.90 17.62 29.01
C SER A 15 -19.57 16.96 29.37
N LEU A 16 -18.47 17.55 28.94
CA LEU A 16 -17.13 17.06 29.29
C LEU A 16 -16.92 17.01 30.80
N ALA A 17 -17.50 17.96 31.54
CA ALA A 17 -17.50 17.93 32.99
C ALA A 17 -18.18 16.69 33.56
N ALA A 18 -19.40 16.39 33.11
CA ALA A 18 -20.14 15.21 33.55
C ALA A 18 -19.45 13.90 33.18
N TYR A 19 -18.83 13.84 31.97
CA TYR A 19 -18.03 12.69 31.56
C TYR A 19 -16.84 12.41 32.50
N LEU A 20 -16.07 13.46 32.82
CA LEU A 20 -14.93 13.35 33.73
C LEU A 20 -15.35 13.05 35.18
N GLN A 21 -16.48 13.63 35.67
CA GLN A 21 -17.03 13.33 37.00
C GLN A 21 -17.57 11.90 37.13
N ALA A 22 -18.08 11.33 36.04
CA ALA A 22 -18.51 9.93 35.99
C ALA A 22 -17.35 8.93 35.96
N GLY A 23 -16.10 9.37 36.10
CA GLY A 23 -14.91 8.55 36.06
C GLY A 23 -14.39 8.30 34.64
N GLY A 24 -14.91 9.01 33.63
CA GLY A 24 -14.38 9.03 32.29
C GLY A 24 -12.97 9.62 32.31
N ARG A 25 -12.06 9.02 31.52
CA ARG A 25 -10.67 9.49 31.38
C ARG A 25 -10.44 9.82 29.94
N CYS A 26 -9.57 10.78 29.67
CA CYS A 26 -9.09 11.08 28.33
C CYS A 26 -7.55 10.98 28.30
N SER A 27 -7.03 10.49 27.23
CA SER A 27 -5.59 10.50 26.96
C SER A 27 -5.11 11.94 26.65
N VAL A 28 -3.81 12.15 26.67
CA VAL A 28 -3.23 13.43 26.25
C VAL A 28 -3.65 13.78 24.82
N LEU A 29 -3.63 12.80 23.92
CA LEU A 29 -4.02 12.98 22.52
C LEU A 29 -5.51 13.35 22.39
N GLU A 30 -6.38 12.72 23.16
CA GLU A 30 -7.81 13.06 23.19
C GLU A 30 -8.04 14.44 23.78
N ALA A 31 -7.32 14.81 24.83
CA ALA A 31 -7.39 16.15 25.40
C ALA A 31 -6.95 17.22 24.37
N VAL A 32 -5.87 16.97 23.64
CA VAL A 32 -5.42 17.84 22.54
C VAL A 32 -6.45 17.89 21.40
N ALA A 33 -7.06 16.75 21.05
CA ALA A 33 -8.09 16.68 20.03
C ALA A 33 -9.34 17.49 20.43
N VAL A 34 -9.80 17.33 21.68
CA VAL A 34 -10.92 18.14 22.24
C VAL A 34 -10.59 19.62 22.17
N VAL A 35 -9.39 20.02 22.57
CA VAL A 35 -8.94 21.43 22.50
C VAL A 35 -8.90 21.95 21.07
N ALA A 36 -8.43 21.16 20.13
CA ALA A 36 -8.40 21.52 18.71
C ALA A 36 -9.82 21.74 18.15
N ASP A 37 -10.77 20.90 18.53
CA ASP A 37 -12.17 21.03 18.12
C ASP A 37 -12.84 22.26 18.78
N VAL A 38 -12.59 22.50 20.06
CA VAL A 38 -13.05 23.71 20.78
C VAL A 38 -12.52 24.97 20.11
N LEU A 39 -11.23 25.01 19.79
CA LEU A 39 -10.61 26.16 19.10
C LEU A 39 -11.21 26.41 17.72
N TYR A 40 -11.56 25.34 17.00
CA TYR A 40 -12.26 25.48 15.71
C TYR A 40 -13.63 26.11 15.87
N LEU A 41 -14.43 25.68 16.86
CA LEU A 41 -15.76 26.23 17.13
C LEU A 41 -15.67 27.71 17.59
N LEU A 42 -14.70 28.02 18.45
CA LEU A 42 -14.44 29.40 18.88
C LEU A 42 -14.05 30.30 17.69
N HIS A 43 -13.13 29.85 16.85
CA HIS A 43 -12.73 30.60 15.66
C HIS A 43 -13.94 30.91 14.76
N ARG A 44 -14.82 29.93 14.56
CA ARG A 44 -16.06 30.12 13.79
C ARG A 44 -16.97 31.17 14.43
N GLY A 45 -17.11 31.16 15.76
CA GLY A 45 -17.84 32.19 16.51
C GLY A 45 -17.19 33.55 16.37
N HIS A 46 -15.88 33.64 16.57
CA HIS A 46 -15.11 34.89 16.48
C HIS A 46 -15.20 35.53 15.09
N THR A 47 -15.19 34.74 14.00
CA THR A 47 -15.38 35.25 12.64
C THR A 47 -16.79 35.79 12.39
N GLN A 48 -17.77 35.42 13.22
CA GLN A 48 -19.14 35.93 13.23
C GLN A 48 -19.34 37.10 14.20
N GLY A 49 -18.24 37.58 14.79
CA GLY A 49 -18.29 38.67 15.77
C GLY A 49 -18.79 38.26 17.17
N ARG A 50 -18.74 36.96 17.50
CA ARG A 50 -19.24 36.43 18.78
C ARG A 50 -18.08 35.83 19.57
N ALA A 51 -17.88 36.22 20.82
CA ALA A 51 -16.99 35.56 21.76
C ALA A 51 -17.83 34.79 22.80
N HIS A 52 -17.35 33.61 23.22
CA HIS A 52 -18.10 32.78 24.16
C HIS A 52 -18.08 33.31 25.58
N THR A 53 -16.97 33.89 26.01
CA THR A 53 -16.68 34.58 27.29
C THR A 53 -16.84 33.76 28.56
N ALA A 54 -17.59 32.65 28.54
CA ALA A 54 -17.91 31.82 29.72
C ALA A 54 -17.58 30.31 29.43
N LEU A 55 -16.54 30.03 28.65
CA LEU A 55 -16.15 28.65 28.29
C LEU A 55 -15.58 27.91 29.50
N GLY A 56 -16.10 26.70 29.75
CA GLY A 56 -15.62 25.75 30.75
C GLY A 56 -15.98 24.33 30.35
N LEU A 57 -15.64 23.33 31.18
CA LEU A 57 -15.92 21.91 30.93
C LEU A 57 -17.41 21.61 30.77
N GLU A 58 -18.28 22.39 31.42
CA GLU A 58 -19.74 22.18 31.36
C GLU A 58 -20.34 22.58 30.02
N GLN A 59 -19.73 23.54 29.34
CA GLN A 59 -20.17 24.07 28.05
C GLN A 59 -19.72 23.23 26.86
N VAL A 60 -18.74 22.35 27.03
CA VAL A 60 -18.24 21.44 25.97
C VAL A 60 -19.04 20.18 25.96
N MET A 61 -19.87 19.99 24.94
CA MET A 61 -20.67 18.76 24.76
C MET A 61 -19.90 17.77 23.91
N VAL A 62 -19.68 16.57 24.43
CA VAL A 62 -18.93 15.49 23.77
C VAL A 62 -19.80 14.27 23.54
N ASP A 63 -19.44 13.48 22.55
CA ASP A 63 -19.88 12.10 22.40
C ASP A 63 -19.11 11.24 23.40
N THR A 64 -19.79 10.55 24.28
CA THR A 64 -19.16 9.75 25.34
C THR A 64 -18.39 8.53 24.83
N ALA A 65 -18.67 8.06 23.61
CA ALA A 65 -18.00 6.90 23.02
C ALA A 65 -16.70 7.30 22.29
N THR A 66 -16.66 8.54 21.73
CA THR A 66 -15.54 8.97 20.86
C THR A 66 -14.80 10.19 21.37
N LEU A 67 -15.27 10.81 22.45
CA LEU A 67 -14.82 12.11 22.98
C LEU A 67 -14.78 13.24 21.93
N GLN A 68 -15.51 13.09 20.84
CA GLN A 68 -15.65 14.14 19.83
C GLN A 68 -16.50 15.29 20.39
N VAL A 69 -16.02 16.52 20.21
CA VAL A 69 -16.82 17.70 20.57
C VAL A 69 -17.97 17.85 19.58
N LEU A 70 -19.18 17.86 20.08
CA LEU A 70 -20.39 18.00 19.26
C LEU A 70 -20.81 19.46 19.11
N GLU A 71 -20.78 20.21 20.20
CA GLU A 71 -21.14 21.62 20.23
C GLU A 71 -20.57 22.34 21.47
N LEU A 72 -20.50 23.65 21.42
CA LEU A 72 -20.29 24.49 22.58
C LEU A 72 -21.63 25.15 22.98
N GLN A 73 -22.06 24.96 24.21
CA GLN A 73 -23.28 25.57 24.75
C GLN A 73 -23.00 26.88 25.41
N GLY A 74 -23.99 27.78 25.47
CA GLY A 74 -23.89 29.03 26.20
C GLY A 74 -23.30 30.20 25.38
N TRP A 75 -23.39 30.15 24.05
CA TRP A 75 -23.07 31.30 23.23
C TRP A 75 -24.01 32.47 23.51
N PRO A 76 -23.50 33.72 23.59
CA PRO A 76 -24.36 34.91 23.70
C PRO A 76 -25.28 35.03 22.48
N GLU A 77 -26.53 35.41 22.71
CA GLU A 77 -27.54 35.53 21.64
C GLU A 77 -27.21 36.68 20.69
N GLU A 78 -26.62 37.76 21.16
CA GLU A 78 -26.25 38.93 20.33
C GLU A 78 -24.75 38.98 20.03
N PRO A 79 -24.34 39.38 18.80
CA PRO A 79 -22.94 39.57 18.47
C PRO A 79 -22.35 40.77 19.19
N LEU A 80 -21.16 40.63 19.77
CA LEU A 80 -20.44 41.72 20.49
C LEU A 80 -19.99 42.87 19.58
N VAL A 81 -20.08 42.73 18.27
CA VAL A 81 -19.71 43.77 17.28
C VAL A 81 -20.57 45.03 17.39
N ALA A 82 -21.73 44.97 18.06
CA ALA A 82 -22.60 46.13 18.28
C ALA A 82 -22.04 47.14 19.33
N GLU A 83 -21.10 46.72 20.20
CA GLU A 83 -20.66 47.56 21.30
C GLU A 83 -19.27 48.20 21.15
N SER A 84 -18.25 47.47 20.72
CA SER A 84 -16.92 47.94 20.23
C SER A 84 -16.01 46.82 19.76
N ALA A 85 -15.06 47.10 18.85
CA ALA A 85 -14.01 46.17 18.43
C ALA A 85 -13.12 45.70 19.60
N ASP A 86 -12.95 46.54 20.61
CA ASP A 86 -12.18 46.25 21.82
C ASP A 86 -12.89 45.22 22.72
N ALA A 87 -14.21 45.25 22.82
CA ALA A 87 -14.98 44.25 23.58
C ALA A 87 -14.88 42.86 22.97
N LEU A 88 -14.94 42.75 21.63
CA LEU A 88 -14.72 41.50 20.94
C LEU A 88 -13.30 40.99 21.15
N ALA A 89 -12.28 41.86 21.02
CA ALA A 89 -10.88 41.46 21.23
C ALA A 89 -10.62 40.96 22.67
N GLN A 90 -11.22 41.60 23.67
CA GLN A 90 -11.16 41.12 25.05
C GLN A 90 -11.92 39.81 25.26
N GLY A 91 -13.06 39.61 24.58
CA GLY A 91 -13.82 38.39 24.61
C GLY A 91 -13.01 37.24 24.03
N VAL A 92 -12.40 37.44 22.86
CA VAL A 92 -11.50 36.45 22.19
C VAL A 92 -10.33 36.09 23.11
N ALA A 93 -9.69 37.05 23.77
CA ALA A 93 -8.59 36.77 24.69
C ALA A 93 -9.04 35.92 25.89
N ARG A 94 -10.25 36.17 26.44
CA ARG A 94 -10.83 35.37 27.52
C ARG A 94 -11.11 33.91 27.06
N ASP A 95 -11.63 33.75 25.87
CA ASP A 95 -11.88 32.41 25.28
C ASP A 95 -10.59 31.61 25.11
N VAL A 96 -9.53 32.25 24.62
CA VAL A 96 -8.22 31.61 24.48
C VAL A 96 -7.64 31.19 25.84
N GLN A 97 -7.77 32.05 26.87
CA GLN A 97 -7.38 31.72 28.25
C GLN A 97 -8.22 30.58 28.83
N ALA A 98 -9.51 30.53 28.50
CA ALA A 98 -10.40 29.48 28.96
C ALA A 98 -10.02 28.15 28.36
N VAL A 99 -9.56 28.08 27.09
CA VAL A 99 -9.05 26.85 26.44
C VAL A 99 -7.83 26.33 27.19
N ALA A 100 -6.88 27.18 27.58
CA ALA A 100 -5.71 26.75 28.36
C ALA A 100 -6.12 26.12 29.71
N ARG A 101 -7.09 26.75 30.41
CA ARG A 101 -7.65 26.19 31.65
C ARG A 101 -8.40 24.88 31.44
N LEU A 102 -9.10 24.74 30.32
CA LEU A 102 -9.83 23.54 29.96
C LEU A 102 -8.86 22.40 29.74
N LEU A 103 -7.77 22.59 28.99
CA LEU A 103 -6.72 21.59 28.82
C LEU A 103 -6.10 21.22 30.16
N GLN A 104 -5.74 22.21 30.98
CA GLN A 104 -5.16 21.98 32.31
C GLN A 104 -6.09 21.16 33.21
N ALA A 105 -7.39 21.43 33.21
CA ALA A 105 -8.39 20.67 33.97
C ALA A 105 -8.49 19.23 33.50
N MET A 106 -8.48 18.99 32.18
CA MET A 106 -8.46 17.61 31.63
C MET A 106 -7.21 16.87 32.07
N LEU A 107 -6.05 17.50 32.03
CA LEU A 107 -4.78 16.90 32.39
C LEU A 107 -4.66 16.59 33.90
N HIS A 108 -5.21 17.43 34.79
CA HIS A 108 -5.27 17.12 36.22
C HIS A 108 -6.10 15.86 36.53
N VAL A 109 -7.07 15.52 35.70
CA VAL A 109 -7.85 14.28 35.84
C VAL A 109 -7.08 13.07 35.25
N ILE A 110 -6.21 13.32 34.25
CA ILE A 110 -5.38 12.28 33.61
C ILE A 110 -4.24 11.86 34.52
N VAL A 111 -3.66 12.76 35.28
CA VAL A 111 -2.57 12.54 36.24
C VAL A 111 -3.15 12.59 37.68
N PRO A 112 -3.88 11.57 38.16
CA PRO A 112 -3.91 11.36 39.59
C PRO A 112 -2.48 11.00 39.94
N ALA A 113 -1.92 11.69 40.95
CA ALA A 113 -0.63 11.37 41.50
C ALA A 113 -0.47 9.84 41.69
N GLN A 114 0.00 9.14 40.69
CA GLN A 114 0.58 7.84 40.87
C GLN A 114 1.96 8.08 41.42
N VAL A 115 2.01 8.42 42.71
CA VAL A 115 3.12 8.06 43.54
C VAL A 115 3.08 6.53 43.56
N SER A 116 3.79 5.90 42.63
CA SER A 116 4.18 4.52 42.80
C SER A 116 5.01 4.46 44.06
N ASP A 117 4.81 3.45 44.90
CA ASP A 117 5.64 3.16 46.08
C ASP A 117 7.13 3.05 45.77
N SER A 118 7.58 3.18 44.53
CA SER A 118 8.97 3.17 44.04
C SER A 118 9.60 4.54 43.79
N GLY A 119 8.90 5.65 44.02
CA GLY A 119 9.51 6.98 44.05
C GLY A 119 10.09 7.53 42.73
N GLU A 120 9.87 6.89 41.61
CA GLU A 120 10.34 7.37 40.31
C GLU A 120 9.17 8.07 39.57
N ALA A 121 9.25 9.41 39.50
CA ALA A 121 8.39 10.24 38.67
C ALA A 121 8.64 9.95 37.19
N LEU A 122 7.58 9.81 36.40
CA LEU A 122 7.64 9.78 34.94
C LEU A 122 8.00 11.19 34.41
N PRO A 123 9.26 11.44 33.97
CA PRO A 123 9.76 12.82 33.82
C PRO A 123 9.30 13.53 32.53
N ASP A 124 8.90 12.84 31.48
CA ASP A 124 8.88 13.45 30.15
C ASP A 124 7.49 13.75 29.57
N ALA A 125 6.42 13.08 29.97
CA ALA A 125 5.05 13.47 29.60
C ALA A 125 4.72 14.87 30.17
N ASP A 126 5.24 15.19 31.35
CA ASP A 126 5.11 16.50 31.97
C ASP A 126 5.85 17.61 31.21
N ALA A 127 7.01 17.38 30.65
CA ALA A 127 7.77 18.38 29.88
C ALA A 127 7.04 18.78 28.59
N TYR A 128 6.45 17.85 27.91
CA TYR A 128 5.67 18.07 26.69
C TYR A 128 4.36 18.82 26.96
N LEU A 129 3.67 18.44 28.02
CA LEU A 129 2.47 19.10 28.50
C LEU A 129 2.76 20.50 29.01
N GLN A 130 3.88 20.67 29.71
CA GLN A 130 4.37 21.98 30.16
C GLN A 130 4.70 22.87 28.97
N GLN A 131 5.29 22.34 27.91
CA GLN A 131 5.59 23.10 26.69
C GLN A 131 4.32 23.51 25.96
N LEU A 132 3.31 22.63 25.84
CA LEU A 132 2.02 22.95 25.27
C LEU A 132 1.26 23.97 26.11
N LEU A 133 1.21 23.80 27.45
CA LEU A 133 0.61 24.76 28.37
C LEU A 133 1.35 26.10 28.32
N HIS A 134 2.68 26.09 28.22
CA HIS A 134 3.46 27.32 28.06
C HIS A 134 3.17 28.04 26.75
N LEU A 135 3.07 27.32 25.62
CA LEU A 135 2.65 27.89 24.33
C LEU A 135 1.23 28.49 24.40
N LEU A 136 0.29 27.79 25.02
CA LEU A 136 -1.07 28.26 25.22
C LEU A 136 -1.12 29.49 26.14
N GLN A 137 -0.31 29.50 27.20
CA GLN A 137 -0.21 30.65 28.14
C GLN A 137 0.49 31.85 27.52
N MET A 138 1.55 31.67 26.74
CA MET A 138 2.25 32.73 26.01
C MET A 138 1.33 33.38 24.97
N GLN A 139 0.53 32.61 24.23
CA GLN A 139 -0.47 33.16 23.33
C GLN A 139 -1.63 33.83 24.04
N ALA A 140 -2.01 33.35 25.23
CA ALA A 140 -3.04 33.95 26.06
C ALA A 140 -2.58 35.23 26.79
N ALA A 141 -1.27 35.37 27.05
CA ALA A 141 -0.66 36.55 27.69
C ALA A 141 -0.32 37.68 26.70
N ALA A 142 -0.34 37.41 25.39
CA ALA A 142 -0.10 38.43 24.37
C ALA A 142 -1.25 39.46 24.37
N SER A 143 -0.98 40.59 25.02
CA SER A 143 -1.87 41.77 25.00
C SER A 143 -1.80 42.37 23.60
N ALA A 144 -2.67 42.00 22.70
CA ALA A 144 -2.95 42.72 21.45
C ALA A 144 -3.70 41.85 20.41
N PRO A 145 -4.16 42.38 19.29
CA PRO A 145 -5.10 41.77 18.33
C PRO A 145 -4.62 40.52 17.63
N GLN A 146 -3.52 39.93 18.07
CA GLN A 146 -2.93 38.68 17.49
C GLN A 146 -3.35 37.38 18.21
N ALA A 147 -3.96 37.46 19.39
CA ALA A 147 -4.49 36.29 20.09
C ALA A 147 -5.80 35.87 19.43
N SER A 148 -5.72 35.13 18.36
CA SER A 148 -6.90 34.54 17.71
C SER A 148 -6.92 33.03 17.94
N ALA A 149 -8.14 32.46 18.06
CA ALA A 149 -8.31 31.01 18.09
C ALA A 149 -7.65 30.32 16.86
N GLN A 150 -7.53 31.05 15.76
CA GLN A 150 -6.81 30.59 14.55
C GLN A 150 -5.28 30.50 14.78
N ALA A 151 -4.67 31.51 15.40
CA ALA A 151 -3.24 31.50 15.69
C ALA A 151 -2.88 30.37 16.66
N LEU A 152 -3.72 30.16 17.68
CA LEU A 152 -3.56 29.03 18.61
C LEU A 152 -3.76 27.68 17.93
N ARG A 153 -4.73 27.56 17.04
CA ARG A 153 -4.94 26.36 16.24
C ARG A 153 -3.74 26.07 15.33
N ASN A 154 -3.19 27.08 14.68
CA ASN A 154 -1.98 26.93 13.85
C ASN A 154 -0.77 26.54 14.71
N ALA A 155 -0.63 27.09 15.91
CA ALA A 155 0.42 26.70 16.85
C ALA A 155 0.25 25.26 17.32
N LEU A 156 -0.98 24.81 17.60
CA LEU A 156 -1.31 23.44 17.95
C LEU A 156 -1.00 22.51 16.78
N GLN A 157 -1.36 22.88 15.58
CA GLN A 157 -1.09 22.12 14.37
C GLN A 157 0.42 22.03 14.08
N THR A 158 1.16 23.11 14.30
CA THR A 158 2.63 23.10 14.21
C THR A 158 3.24 22.23 15.29
N TRP A 159 2.71 22.28 16.51
CA TRP A 159 3.12 21.41 17.62
C TRP A 159 2.79 19.94 17.33
N GLU A 160 1.60 19.61 16.83
CA GLU A 160 1.25 18.27 16.35
C GLU A 160 2.26 17.74 15.33
N CYS A 161 2.67 18.59 14.38
CA CYS A 161 3.65 18.22 13.35
C CYS A 161 5.08 18.10 13.89
N GLN A 162 5.47 18.92 14.85
CA GLN A 162 6.82 18.93 15.44
C GLN A 162 6.93 18.03 16.66
N GLY A 163 5.89 17.98 17.49
CA GLY A 163 5.86 17.22 18.72
C GLY A 163 5.84 15.71 18.52
N VAL A 164 5.14 15.24 17.48
CA VAL A 164 5.15 13.82 17.08
C VAL A 164 6.51 13.43 16.48
N LEU A 165 7.39 14.36 16.13
CA LEU A 165 8.76 14.10 15.65
C LEU A 165 9.78 13.92 16.80
N GLN A 166 9.47 14.37 18.00
CA GLN A 166 10.31 14.16 19.19
C GLN A 166 9.61 13.16 20.12
N VAL A 167 9.83 11.88 19.90
CA VAL A 167 9.44 10.85 20.84
C VAL A 167 10.24 11.10 22.13
N PRO A 168 9.63 11.13 23.31
CA PRO A 168 10.36 11.23 24.59
C PRO A 168 11.49 10.19 24.65
N SER A 169 12.60 10.51 25.32
CA SER A 169 13.81 9.66 25.33
C SER A 169 13.54 8.21 25.74
N ASP A 170 12.61 8.01 26.63
CA ASP A 170 12.23 6.67 27.11
C ASP A 170 11.38 5.89 26.10
N GLN A 171 10.50 6.57 25.38
CA GLN A 171 9.76 5.94 24.27
C GLN A 171 10.66 5.63 23.09
N GLU A 172 11.64 6.47 22.79
CA GLU A 172 12.65 6.17 21.77
C GLU A 172 13.51 4.96 22.15
N ALA A 173 13.92 4.86 23.40
CA ALA A 173 14.66 3.70 23.91
C ALA A 173 13.81 2.42 23.82
N ALA A 174 12.53 2.47 24.20
CA ALA A 174 11.61 1.35 24.08
C ALA A 174 11.39 0.95 22.61
N LEU A 175 11.20 1.94 21.73
CA LEU A 175 11.08 1.71 20.29
C LEU A 175 12.33 1.05 19.72
N GLN A 176 13.50 1.55 20.03
CA GLN A 176 14.77 0.98 19.57
C GLN A 176 14.98 -0.46 20.07
N ALA A 177 14.66 -0.75 21.33
CA ALA A 177 14.71 -2.10 21.89
C ALA A 177 13.74 -3.04 21.14
N LEU A 178 12.54 -2.57 20.82
CA LEU A 178 11.54 -3.33 20.10
C LEU A 178 11.97 -3.61 18.63
N LEU A 179 12.50 -2.61 17.95
CA LEU A 179 13.05 -2.75 16.60
C LEU A 179 14.25 -3.70 16.57
N GLN A 180 15.13 -3.66 17.59
CA GLN A 180 16.23 -4.62 17.71
C GLN A 180 15.74 -6.06 17.92
N ARG A 181 14.71 -6.27 18.74
CA ARG A 181 14.08 -7.60 18.92
C ARG A 181 13.51 -8.11 17.60
N MET A 182 12.88 -7.24 16.80
CA MET A 182 12.38 -7.59 15.45
C MET A 182 13.54 -7.92 14.51
N ALA A 183 14.58 -7.10 14.48
CA ALA A 183 15.75 -7.27 13.61
C ALA A 183 16.55 -8.56 13.89
N GLN A 184 16.43 -9.15 15.07
CA GLN A 184 17.05 -10.45 15.39
C GLN A 184 16.29 -11.63 14.76
N ARG A 185 15.10 -11.43 14.23
CA ARG A 185 14.30 -12.49 13.62
C ARG A 185 14.59 -12.58 12.12
N SER A 186 14.95 -13.78 11.67
CA SER A 186 15.30 -14.03 10.26
C SER A 186 14.17 -13.70 9.28
N ASP A 187 12.93 -13.86 9.71
CA ASP A 187 11.74 -13.55 8.92
C ASP A 187 11.54 -12.03 8.73
N PHE A 188 11.75 -11.24 9.77
CA PHE A 188 11.72 -9.77 9.65
C PHE A 188 12.89 -9.25 8.81
N GLN A 189 14.06 -9.87 8.90
CA GLN A 189 15.20 -9.54 8.04
C GLN A 189 14.85 -9.80 6.56
N ALA A 190 14.28 -10.97 6.25
CA ALA A 190 13.88 -11.30 4.87
C ALA A 190 12.83 -10.34 4.32
N LEU A 191 11.84 -9.95 5.14
CA LEU A 191 10.86 -8.93 4.78
C LEU A 191 11.54 -7.57 4.52
N THR A 192 12.41 -7.14 5.43
CA THR A 192 13.16 -5.88 5.33
C THR A 192 14.00 -5.85 4.06
N ASP A 193 14.74 -6.92 3.77
CA ASP A 193 15.55 -7.03 2.55
C ASP A 193 14.70 -6.95 1.27
N SER A 194 13.53 -7.59 1.28
CA SER A 194 12.62 -7.55 0.13
C SER A 194 12.04 -6.14 -0.09
N VAL A 195 11.62 -5.46 0.97
CA VAL A 195 11.14 -4.08 0.90
C VAL A 195 12.25 -3.12 0.45
N LEU A 196 13.45 -3.24 1.01
CA LEU A 196 14.58 -2.39 0.65
C LEU A 196 15.00 -2.55 -0.80
N ARG A 197 15.05 -3.78 -1.33
CA ARG A 197 15.36 -4.02 -2.76
C ARG A 197 14.37 -3.31 -3.67
N ILE A 198 13.06 -3.39 -3.40
CA ILE A 198 12.03 -2.71 -4.19
C ILE A 198 12.13 -1.19 -4.05
N GLN A 199 12.51 -0.68 -2.87
CA GLN A 199 12.63 0.77 -2.62
C GLN A 199 13.90 1.37 -3.23
N GLN A 200 15.00 0.62 -3.29
CA GLN A 200 16.29 1.10 -3.82
C GLN A 200 16.29 1.29 -5.34
N VAL A 201 15.29 0.76 -6.04
CA VAL A 201 15.13 1.02 -7.46
C VAL A 201 14.81 2.50 -7.67
N THR A 202 15.78 3.22 -8.22
CA THR A 202 15.72 4.68 -8.41
C THR A 202 14.74 5.10 -9.51
N ASP A 203 14.22 6.33 -9.43
CA ASP A 203 13.25 6.89 -10.40
C ASP A 203 13.88 7.32 -11.74
N SER A 204 15.13 6.94 -12.08
CA SER A 204 15.76 7.25 -13.38
C SER A 204 15.17 6.38 -14.49
N GLU A 205 14.69 7.00 -15.57
CA GLU A 205 13.68 6.44 -16.48
C GLU A 205 14.05 5.15 -17.22
N ASP A 206 15.31 4.83 -17.48
CA ASP A 206 15.67 3.67 -18.31
C ASP A 206 16.25 2.47 -17.56
N ASP A 207 17.05 2.69 -16.51
CA ASP A 207 17.65 1.60 -15.73
C ASP A 207 16.69 1.08 -14.64
N SER A 208 15.86 1.97 -14.07
CA SER A 208 14.92 1.66 -13.00
C SER A 208 13.84 0.64 -13.37
N LEU A 209 13.37 0.65 -14.62
CA LEU A 209 12.38 -0.33 -15.09
C LEU A 209 12.96 -1.75 -15.12
N SER A 210 14.23 -1.87 -15.53
CA SER A 210 14.95 -3.13 -15.55
C SER A 210 15.11 -3.70 -14.15
N ASP A 211 15.57 -2.84 -13.24
CA ASP A 211 15.86 -3.23 -11.87
C ASP A 211 14.62 -3.64 -11.11
N LEU A 212 13.51 -2.88 -11.23
CA LEU A 212 12.24 -3.25 -10.63
C LEU A 212 11.69 -4.57 -11.19
N THR A 213 11.74 -4.73 -12.52
CA THR A 213 11.31 -5.97 -13.18
C THR A 213 12.16 -7.15 -12.69
N ASN A 214 13.48 -6.98 -12.62
CA ASN A 214 14.40 -8.00 -12.13
C ASN A 214 14.09 -8.38 -10.68
N GLU A 215 13.86 -7.39 -9.80
CA GLU A 215 13.54 -7.68 -8.39
C GLU A 215 12.21 -8.42 -8.23
N ILE A 216 11.18 -8.00 -8.96
CA ILE A 216 9.88 -8.69 -8.94
C ILE A 216 10.00 -10.11 -9.47
N LEU A 217 10.75 -10.33 -10.55
CA LEU A 217 10.91 -11.65 -11.17
C LEU A 217 11.75 -12.65 -10.35
N LYS A 218 12.54 -12.17 -9.37
CA LYS A 218 13.23 -13.07 -8.42
C LYS A 218 12.28 -13.86 -7.54
N ASP A 219 11.06 -13.34 -7.34
CA ASP A 219 10.01 -13.98 -6.56
C ASP A 219 8.84 -14.38 -7.49
N ALA A 220 8.69 -15.68 -7.71
CA ALA A 220 7.64 -16.20 -8.58
C ALA A 220 6.22 -15.96 -8.03
N ALA A 221 6.05 -15.99 -6.70
CA ALA A 221 4.77 -15.72 -6.06
C ALA A 221 4.40 -14.23 -6.21
N LEU A 222 5.34 -13.34 -5.92
CA LEU A 222 5.16 -11.90 -6.12
C LEU A 222 4.82 -11.57 -7.58
N THR A 223 5.56 -12.16 -8.53
CA THR A 223 5.33 -11.98 -9.97
C THR A 223 3.91 -12.42 -10.37
N ARG A 224 3.51 -13.64 -9.96
CA ARG A 224 2.17 -14.17 -10.23
C ARG A 224 1.10 -13.26 -9.64
N ASN A 225 1.22 -12.91 -8.37
CA ASN A 225 0.25 -12.10 -7.66
C ASN A 225 0.11 -10.69 -8.27
N LEU A 226 1.23 -10.09 -8.67
CA LEU A 226 1.23 -8.81 -9.37
C LEU A 226 0.49 -8.87 -10.70
N LEU A 227 0.73 -9.91 -11.51
CA LEU A 227 0.06 -10.08 -12.80
C LEU A 227 -1.43 -10.39 -12.62
N CYS A 228 -1.81 -11.19 -11.62
CA CYS A 228 -3.21 -11.40 -11.26
C CYS A 228 -3.90 -10.07 -10.90
N LEU A 229 -3.21 -9.21 -10.13
CA LEU A 229 -3.70 -7.90 -9.76
C LEU A 229 -3.94 -7.00 -10.98
N VAL A 230 -2.96 -6.91 -11.87
CA VAL A 230 -3.04 -6.07 -13.08
C VAL A 230 -4.10 -6.59 -14.06
N ASN A 231 -4.35 -7.90 -14.07
CA ASN A 231 -5.41 -8.53 -14.86
C ASN A 231 -6.79 -8.51 -14.20
N SER A 232 -6.91 -8.00 -12.98
CA SER A 232 -8.22 -7.89 -12.31
C SER A 232 -9.16 -6.96 -13.09
N PRO A 233 -10.49 -7.10 -12.99
CA PRO A 233 -11.47 -6.29 -13.71
C PRO A 233 -11.27 -4.79 -13.56
N TYR A 234 -10.70 -4.37 -12.42
CA TYR A 234 -10.42 -2.97 -12.13
C TYR A 234 -9.37 -2.34 -13.07
N TYR A 235 -8.28 -3.07 -13.39
CA TYR A 235 -7.23 -2.60 -14.30
C TYR A 235 -7.48 -3.02 -15.75
N ALA A 236 -8.36 -3.99 -15.98
CA ALA A 236 -8.74 -4.44 -17.31
C ALA A 236 -9.50 -3.31 -18.04
N ARG A 237 -8.85 -2.68 -18.99
CA ARG A 237 -9.53 -1.75 -19.91
C ARG A 237 -10.17 -2.56 -21.03
N ALA A 238 -11.44 -2.26 -21.32
CA ALA A 238 -12.18 -2.93 -22.41
C ALA A 238 -11.37 -2.95 -23.72
N GLY A 239 -11.21 -4.14 -24.29
CA GLY A 239 -10.54 -4.33 -25.58
C GLY A 239 -9.05 -4.66 -25.54
N ARG A 240 -8.45 -4.89 -24.35
CA ARG A 240 -7.05 -5.33 -24.22
C ARG A 240 -6.98 -6.76 -23.68
N GLY A 241 -6.11 -7.56 -24.26
CA GLY A 241 -5.82 -8.91 -23.79
C GLY A 241 -5.20 -8.95 -22.39
N PRO A 242 -5.11 -10.15 -21.76
CA PRO A 242 -4.49 -10.30 -20.46
C PRO A 242 -2.99 -9.97 -20.51
N VAL A 243 -2.49 -9.32 -19.47
CA VAL A 243 -1.08 -8.92 -19.31
C VAL A 243 -0.29 -10.13 -18.81
N SER A 244 0.72 -10.56 -19.55
CA SER A 244 1.54 -11.71 -19.21
C SER A 244 2.93 -11.38 -18.68
N THR A 245 3.37 -10.10 -18.76
CA THR A 245 4.71 -9.68 -18.34
C THR A 245 4.68 -8.47 -17.41
N VAL A 246 5.65 -8.40 -16.47
CA VAL A 246 5.83 -7.25 -15.56
C VAL A 246 6.17 -5.99 -16.36
N ALA A 247 7.00 -6.09 -17.39
CA ALA A 247 7.32 -4.97 -18.27
C ALA A 247 6.05 -4.39 -18.93
N ARG A 248 5.11 -5.24 -19.34
CA ARG A 248 3.81 -4.81 -19.87
C ARG A 248 2.93 -4.19 -18.81
N ALA A 249 2.92 -4.76 -17.60
CA ALA A 249 2.21 -4.19 -16.46
C ALA A 249 2.68 -2.75 -16.18
N VAL A 250 3.99 -2.53 -16.13
CA VAL A 250 4.55 -1.18 -15.92
C VAL A 250 4.13 -0.21 -17.02
N SER A 251 4.10 -0.64 -18.27
CA SER A 251 3.66 0.24 -19.37
C SER A 251 2.19 0.63 -19.33
N LEU A 252 1.36 -0.22 -18.75
CA LEU A 252 -0.10 -0.02 -18.69
C LEU A 252 -0.53 0.78 -17.46
N VAL A 253 0.06 0.47 -16.33
CA VAL A 253 -0.34 0.99 -15.02
C VAL A 253 0.62 2.07 -14.52
N GLY A 254 1.86 2.03 -14.99
CA GLY A 254 2.93 2.95 -14.60
C GLY A 254 3.91 2.33 -13.60
N PHE A 255 5.15 2.83 -13.61
CA PHE A 255 6.24 2.34 -12.74
C PHE A 255 5.90 2.45 -11.25
N ARG A 256 5.40 3.63 -10.83
CA ARG A 256 5.07 3.89 -9.42
C ARG A 256 3.96 2.97 -8.92
N ALA A 257 2.91 2.77 -9.72
CA ALA A 257 1.81 1.88 -9.37
C ALA A 257 2.28 0.44 -9.19
N VAL A 258 3.10 -0.08 -10.10
CA VAL A 258 3.65 -1.43 -10.00
C VAL A 258 4.55 -1.57 -8.77
N ARG A 259 5.40 -0.58 -8.47
CA ARG A 259 6.23 -0.57 -7.26
C ARG A 259 5.38 -0.59 -5.99
N THR A 260 4.32 0.21 -5.94
CA THR A 260 3.36 0.25 -4.84
C THR A 260 2.65 -1.08 -4.64
N MET A 261 2.18 -1.69 -5.73
CA MET A 261 1.55 -3.02 -5.70
C MET A 261 2.53 -4.07 -5.20
N ALA A 262 3.77 -4.06 -5.67
CA ALA A 262 4.80 -5.01 -5.24
C ALA A 262 5.08 -4.88 -3.73
N LEU A 263 5.20 -3.67 -3.19
CA LEU A 263 5.35 -3.44 -1.75
C LEU A 263 4.18 -3.98 -0.94
N GLY A 264 2.95 -3.71 -1.38
CA GLY A 264 1.74 -4.22 -0.74
C GLY A 264 1.67 -5.74 -0.75
N LEU A 265 2.03 -6.37 -1.88
CA LEU A 265 2.04 -7.82 -2.05
C LEU A 265 3.13 -8.49 -1.21
N VAL A 266 4.34 -7.92 -1.13
CA VAL A 266 5.42 -8.42 -0.26
C VAL A 266 5.00 -8.44 1.20
N LEU A 267 4.34 -7.38 1.66
CA LEU A 267 3.79 -7.35 3.03
C LEU A 267 2.70 -8.41 3.23
N LEU A 268 1.79 -8.53 2.27
CA LEU A 268 0.73 -9.53 2.32
C LEU A 268 1.30 -10.93 2.43
N ASP A 269 2.24 -11.30 1.56
CA ASP A 269 2.83 -12.64 1.51
C ASP A 269 3.55 -12.98 2.82
N HIS A 270 4.41 -12.08 3.31
CA HIS A 270 5.17 -12.31 4.53
C HIS A 270 4.31 -12.38 5.79
N LEU A 271 3.28 -11.55 5.91
CA LEU A 271 2.42 -11.52 7.08
C LEU A 271 1.34 -12.61 7.03
N HIS A 272 0.88 -12.96 5.82
CA HIS A 272 -0.18 -13.94 5.62
C HIS A 272 0.31 -15.38 5.74
N ASP A 273 1.43 -15.73 5.12
CA ASP A 273 1.98 -17.10 5.08
C ASP A 273 2.43 -17.60 6.46
N ARG A 274 2.81 -16.72 7.37
CA ARG A 274 3.43 -17.06 8.65
C ARG A 274 2.49 -16.99 9.84
N SER A 275 1.37 -16.27 9.73
CA SER A 275 0.43 -16.22 10.81
C SER A 275 -0.49 -17.43 10.79
N GLN A 276 -0.24 -18.39 11.68
CA GLN A 276 -1.23 -19.44 11.99
C GLN A 276 -2.49 -18.88 12.69
N VAL A 277 -2.47 -17.60 13.05
CA VAL A 277 -3.54 -16.92 13.77
C VAL A 277 -4.44 -16.21 12.77
N VAL A 278 -5.68 -16.64 12.65
CA VAL A 278 -6.71 -16.06 11.75
C VAL A 278 -6.84 -14.55 11.93
N ALA A 279 -6.71 -14.04 13.17
CA ALA A 279 -6.82 -12.62 13.45
C ALA A 279 -5.76 -11.75 12.73
N VAL A 280 -4.51 -12.21 12.61
CA VAL A 280 -3.45 -11.46 11.91
C VAL A 280 -3.72 -11.42 10.40
N ARG A 281 -4.25 -12.51 9.85
CA ARG A 281 -4.67 -12.54 8.44
C ARG A 281 -5.80 -11.56 8.18
N ASP A 282 -6.81 -11.56 9.03
CA ASP A 282 -7.95 -10.65 8.91
C ASP A 282 -7.50 -9.18 9.02
N ASP A 283 -6.58 -8.86 9.93
CA ASP A 283 -6.00 -7.52 10.06
C ASP A 283 -5.20 -7.12 8.81
N THR A 284 -4.44 -8.04 8.22
CA THR A 284 -3.73 -7.79 6.96
C THR A 284 -4.72 -7.49 5.82
N LEU A 285 -5.78 -8.28 5.71
CA LEU A 285 -6.83 -8.06 4.70
C LEU A 285 -7.62 -6.78 4.97
N ARG A 286 -7.81 -6.41 6.23
CA ARG A 286 -8.42 -5.13 6.63
C ARG A 286 -7.58 -3.94 6.15
N THR A 287 -6.27 -3.99 6.31
CA THR A 287 -5.40 -2.88 5.83
C THR A 287 -5.37 -2.78 4.31
N MET A 288 -5.47 -3.91 3.59
CA MET A 288 -5.61 -3.89 2.13
C MET A 288 -6.95 -3.31 1.68
N LEU A 289 -8.04 -3.65 2.37
CA LEU A 289 -9.36 -3.06 2.13
C LEU A 289 -9.32 -1.55 2.37
N ALA A 290 -8.67 -1.11 3.45
CA ALA A 290 -8.47 0.31 3.74
C ALA A 290 -7.64 1.00 2.64
N GLY A 291 -6.56 0.39 2.18
CA GLY A 291 -5.78 0.90 1.05
C GLY A 291 -6.63 1.07 -0.22
N ALA A 292 -7.42 0.06 -0.57
CA ALA A 292 -8.34 0.10 -1.71
C ALA A 292 -9.36 1.25 -1.60
N MET A 293 -9.95 1.45 -0.42
CA MET A 293 -10.88 2.54 -0.16
C MET A 293 -10.19 3.92 -0.19
N ALA A 294 -9.01 4.03 0.40
CA ALA A 294 -8.24 5.28 0.42
C ALA A 294 -7.89 5.75 -0.99
N ARG A 295 -7.52 4.83 -1.87
CA ARG A 295 -7.27 5.11 -3.27
C ARG A 295 -8.46 5.76 -3.97
N GLU A 296 -9.66 5.19 -3.79
CA GLU A 296 -10.88 5.72 -4.38
C GLU A 296 -11.30 7.07 -3.75
N LEU A 297 -11.07 7.25 -2.44
CA LEU A 297 -11.33 8.51 -1.73
C LEU A 297 -10.36 9.63 -2.14
N CYS A 298 -9.17 9.29 -2.62
CA CYS A 298 -8.14 10.26 -2.92
C CYS A 298 -8.53 11.23 -4.03
N GLN A 299 -9.14 10.72 -5.13
CA GLN A 299 -9.59 11.47 -6.31
C GLN A 299 -8.58 12.49 -6.88
N ALA A 300 -7.32 12.46 -6.43
CA ALA A 300 -6.27 13.37 -6.87
C ALA A 300 -5.34 12.61 -7.84
N PRO A 301 -5.12 13.10 -9.06
CA PRO A 301 -4.21 12.48 -10.02
C PRO A 301 -2.82 12.27 -9.41
N HIS A 302 -2.25 11.09 -9.60
CA HIS A 302 -0.90 10.70 -9.15
C HIS A 302 -0.69 10.64 -7.62
N GLN A 303 -1.75 10.74 -6.79
CA GLN A 303 -1.66 10.58 -5.33
C GLN A 303 -2.40 9.33 -4.82
N ASP A 304 -3.11 8.63 -5.68
CA ASP A 304 -3.86 7.42 -5.38
C ASP A 304 -2.99 6.31 -4.78
N GLU A 305 -1.75 6.17 -5.25
CA GLU A 305 -0.77 5.23 -4.72
C GLU A 305 -0.30 5.60 -3.31
N HIS A 306 -0.04 6.89 -3.06
CA HIS A 306 0.31 7.36 -1.73
C HIS A 306 -0.85 7.21 -0.74
N ALA A 307 -2.10 7.40 -1.21
CA ALA A 307 -3.28 7.15 -0.41
C ALA A 307 -3.41 5.67 -0.04
N PHE A 308 -3.22 4.77 -1.00
CA PHE A 308 -3.24 3.33 -0.79
C PHE A 308 -2.21 2.89 0.26
N LEU A 309 -0.92 3.21 0.04
CA LEU A 309 0.15 2.85 0.96
C LEU A 309 0.02 3.56 2.30
N GLY A 310 -0.36 4.83 2.29
CA GLY A 310 -0.58 5.60 3.52
C GLY A 310 -1.61 4.96 4.43
N ALA A 311 -2.74 4.51 3.87
CA ALA A 311 -3.77 3.81 4.62
C ALA A 311 -3.32 2.43 5.10
N MET A 312 -2.66 1.65 4.23
CA MET A 312 -2.13 0.35 4.59
C MET A 312 -1.10 0.42 5.72
N PHE A 313 -0.18 1.38 5.64
CA PHE A 313 0.94 1.50 6.58
C PHE A 313 0.61 2.30 7.84
N GLN A 314 -0.52 3.00 7.88
CA GLN A 314 -0.99 3.67 9.08
C GLN A 314 -1.11 2.68 10.26
N ASP A 315 -1.58 1.47 9.99
CA ASP A 315 -1.72 0.40 10.97
C ASP A 315 -0.59 -0.66 10.93
N LEU A 316 0.53 -0.34 10.26
CA LEU A 316 1.67 -1.26 10.12
C LEU A 316 2.21 -1.71 11.48
N GLY A 317 2.32 -0.81 12.46
CA GLY A 317 2.78 -1.13 13.80
C GLY A 317 1.90 -2.17 14.50
N ARG A 318 0.58 -2.08 14.35
CA ARG A 318 -0.36 -3.08 14.85
C ARG A 318 -0.11 -4.44 14.22
N LEU A 319 -0.02 -4.50 12.90
CA LEU A 319 0.23 -5.75 12.15
C LEU A 319 1.55 -6.40 12.57
N LEU A 320 2.61 -5.63 12.69
CA LEU A 320 3.91 -6.13 13.08
C LEU A 320 3.91 -6.60 14.54
N CYS A 321 3.28 -5.86 15.45
CA CYS A 321 3.13 -6.29 16.84
C CYS A 321 2.32 -7.59 16.94
N ALA A 322 1.22 -7.71 16.23
CA ALA A 322 0.41 -8.93 16.21
C ALA A 322 1.20 -10.14 15.66
N SER A 323 2.07 -9.90 14.66
CA SER A 323 2.87 -10.96 14.02
C SER A 323 4.10 -11.37 14.82
N TYR A 324 4.78 -10.41 15.45
CA TYR A 324 6.09 -10.64 16.10
C TYR A 324 6.03 -10.65 17.62
N PHE A 325 5.02 -10.02 18.23
CA PHE A 325 4.82 -9.85 19.67
C PHE A 325 3.40 -10.22 20.08
N THR A 326 3.01 -11.47 19.81
CA THR A 326 1.65 -11.96 19.98
C THR A 326 1.13 -11.81 21.42
N GLN A 327 1.97 -12.01 22.43
CA GLN A 327 1.58 -11.88 23.84
C GLN A 327 1.30 -10.42 24.19
N GLU A 328 2.19 -9.52 23.80
CA GLU A 328 2.05 -8.09 24.00
C GLU A 328 0.82 -7.55 23.24
N SER A 329 0.59 -8.02 22.01
CA SER A 329 -0.59 -7.65 21.22
C SER A 329 -1.90 -8.09 21.91
N GLN A 330 -1.96 -9.29 22.47
CA GLN A 330 -3.11 -9.76 23.25
C GLN A 330 -3.34 -8.93 24.52
N GLN A 331 -2.27 -8.52 25.21
CA GLN A 331 -2.37 -7.63 26.36
C GLN A 331 -2.94 -6.26 25.97
N ILE A 332 -2.49 -5.68 24.83
CA ILE A 332 -3.01 -4.42 24.30
C ILE A 332 -4.51 -4.55 24.04
N GLN A 333 -4.95 -5.61 23.34
CA GLN A 333 -6.36 -5.84 23.05
C GLN A 333 -7.19 -6.03 24.33
N THR A 334 -6.65 -6.71 25.33
CA THR A 334 -7.31 -6.90 26.63
C THR A 334 -7.49 -5.57 27.36
N LEU A 335 -6.48 -4.72 27.38
CA LEU A 335 -6.52 -3.39 27.97
C LEU A 335 -7.49 -2.48 27.23
N GLU A 336 -7.50 -2.50 25.91
CA GLU A 336 -8.45 -1.78 25.09
C GLU A 336 -9.90 -2.20 25.39
N ALA A 337 -10.17 -3.51 25.37
CA ALA A 337 -11.49 -4.09 25.64
C ALA A 337 -11.99 -3.84 27.07
N SER A 338 -11.09 -3.67 28.04
CA SER A 338 -11.45 -3.36 29.43
C SER A 338 -12.04 -1.95 29.61
N GLY A 339 -11.94 -1.10 28.56
CA GLY A 339 -12.33 0.31 28.63
C GLY A 339 -11.42 1.18 29.50
N HIS A 340 -10.36 0.60 30.08
CA HIS A 340 -9.32 1.42 30.73
C HIS A 340 -8.71 2.37 29.70
N TYR A 341 -8.48 3.62 30.10
CA TYR A 341 -7.96 4.65 29.20
C TYR A 341 -8.88 5.00 28.01
N GLY A 342 -10.20 4.89 28.15
CA GLY A 342 -11.18 5.23 27.12
C GLY A 342 -11.22 4.28 25.92
N GLY A 343 -10.64 3.05 26.06
CA GLY A 343 -10.56 2.11 24.94
C GLY A 343 -9.58 2.54 23.83
N ASN A 344 -8.59 3.35 24.17
CA ASN A 344 -7.59 3.86 23.20
C ASN A 344 -6.43 2.87 23.04
N GLU A 345 -6.34 2.25 21.86
CA GLU A 345 -5.31 1.26 21.51
C GLU A 345 -3.88 1.83 21.63
N GLN A 346 -3.66 3.09 21.25
CA GLN A 346 -2.32 3.71 21.33
C GLN A 346 -1.85 3.85 22.78
N TRP A 347 -2.78 4.12 23.71
CA TRP A 347 -2.51 4.15 25.13
C TRP A 347 -2.23 2.78 25.70
N ALA A 348 -3.02 1.80 25.32
CA ALA A 348 -2.77 0.40 25.71
C ALA A 348 -1.40 -0.07 25.24
N ALA A 349 -1.02 0.29 24.02
CA ALA A 349 0.29 -0.02 23.46
C ALA A 349 1.43 0.68 24.25
N LEU A 350 1.24 1.95 24.61
CA LEU A 350 2.23 2.67 25.42
C LEU A 350 2.48 1.99 26.77
N GLN A 351 1.43 1.45 27.41
CA GLN A 351 1.56 0.74 28.69
C GLN A 351 2.27 -0.61 28.54
N VAL A 352 2.05 -1.32 27.45
CA VAL A 352 2.58 -2.69 27.26
C VAL A 352 3.96 -2.66 26.60
N LEU A 353 4.15 -1.79 25.60
CA LEU A 353 5.36 -1.75 24.76
C LEU A 353 6.32 -0.61 25.17
N GLY A 354 5.87 0.35 25.96
CA GLY A 354 6.61 1.59 26.23
C GLY A 354 6.61 2.58 25.07
N CYS A 355 5.93 2.29 23.95
CA CYS A 355 5.79 3.17 22.81
C CYS A 355 4.44 2.95 22.11
N THR A 356 3.98 3.92 21.31
CA THR A 356 2.72 3.82 20.56
C THR A 356 2.89 2.93 19.32
N LEU A 357 1.79 2.34 18.83
CA LEU A 357 1.80 1.59 17.56
C LEU A 357 2.14 2.49 16.37
N GLU A 358 1.75 3.76 16.39
CA GLU A 358 2.17 4.74 15.40
C GLU A 358 3.69 4.95 15.41
N ALA A 359 4.32 5.02 16.58
CA ALA A 359 5.77 5.11 16.71
C ALA A 359 6.47 3.88 16.11
N VAL A 360 5.91 2.68 16.30
CA VAL A 360 6.40 1.44 15.66
C VAL A 360 6.26 1.51 14.15
N SER A 361 5.08 1.92 13.62
CA SER A 361 4.86 2.10 12.18
C SER A 361 5.92 3.02 11.56
N LEU A 362 6.16 4.19 12.18
CA LEU A 362 7.11 5.18 11.69
C LEU A 362 8.58 4.74 11.89
N GLY A 363 8.87 4.00 12.96
CA GLY A 363 10.19 3.42 13.21
C GLY A 363 10.58 2.43 12.12
N VAL A 364 9.68 1.52 11.78
CA VAL A 364 9.88 0.54 10.69
C VAL A 364 9.91 1.24 9.33
N ALA A 365 9.05 2.24 9.10
CA ALA A 365 9.07 3.02 7.86
C ALA A 365 10.42 3.72 7.62
N ARG A 366 11.08 4.21 8.69
CA ARG A 366 12.44 4.76 8.63
C ARG A 366 13.47 3.67 8.33
N LEU A 367 13.36 2.52 8.99
CA LEU A 367 14.24 1.37 8.74
C LEU A 367 14.16 0.89 7.29
N TRP A 368 12.97 0.90 6.70
CA TRP A 368 12.72 0.54 5.30
C TRP A 368 13.00 1.66 4.30
N LEU A 369 13.55 2.79 4.75
CA LEU A 369 13.85 3.97 3.92
C LEU A 369 12.64 4.46 3.11
N LEU A 370 11.42 4.33 3.66
CA LEU A 370 10.24 4.83 2.98
C LEU A 370 10.33 6.35 2.79
N PRO A 371 9.83 6.89 1.66
CA PRO A 371 9.89 8.32 1.39
C PRO A 371 9.23 9.17 2.48
N ALA A 372 9.78 10.34 2.78
CA ALA A 372 9.31 11.21 3.86
C ALA A 372 7.85 11.65 3.69
N ASN A 373 7.38 11.86 2.44
CA ASN A 373 5.99 12.15 2.13
C ASN A 373 5.06 10.98 2.53
N LEU A 374 5.46 9.73 2.27
CA LEU A 374 4.70 8.55 2.69
C LEU A 374 4.69 8.42 4.22
N GLN A 375 5.84 8.59 4.89
CA GLN A 375 5.90 8.60 6.35
C GLN A 375 4.97 9.65 6.97
N ARG A 376 4.83 10.83 6.34
CA ARG A 376 3.87 11.85 6.79
C ARG A 376 2.42 11.42 6.59
N CYS A 377 2.10 10.72 5.50
CA CYS A 377 0.75 10.20 5.24
C CYS A 377 0.35 9.09 6.23
N MET A 378 1.30 8.33 6.76
CA MET A 378 1.07 7.26 7.74
C MET A 378 0.64 7.79 9.12
N ARG A 379 0.85 9.06 9.42
CA ARG A 379 0.51 9.64 10.72
C ARG A 379 -0.98 9.76 10.92
N LEU A 380 -1.44 9.44 12.13
CA LEU A 380 -2.83 9.61 12.52
C LEU A 380 -3.18 11.10 12.63
N PRO A 381 -4.20 11.59 11.93
CA PRO A 381 -4.67 12.96 12.12
C PRO A 381 -5.45 13.06 13.43
N LEU A 382 -5.24 14.15 14.18
CA LEU A 382 -5.91 14.40 15.45
C LEU A 382 -7.22 15.18 15.28
N GLY A 383 -8.16 14.98 16.19
CA GLY A 383 -9.43 15.67 16.25
C GLY A 383 -10.55 15.06 15.39
N SER A 384 -11.72 15.71 15.42
CA SER A 384 -12.91 15.27 14.68
C SER A 384 -12.89 15.77 13.24
N PRO A 385 -13.18 14.93 12.24
CA PRO A 385 -13.27 15.34 10.84
C PRO A 385 -14.38 16.38 10.61
N MET A 386 -15.47 16.33 11.39
CA MET A 386 -16.60 17.27 11.25
C MET A 386 -16.25 18.71 11.61
N MET A 387 -15.30 18.88 12.53
CA MET A 387 -14.90 20.19 13.06
C MET A 387 -13.78 20.83 12.26
N ARG A 388 -13.19 20.14 11.29
CA ARG A 388 -12.05 20.62 10.50
C ARG A 388 -12.50 21.33 9.21
N ALA A 389 -11.74 22.35 8.84
CA ALA A 389 -11.84 22.95 7.51
C ALA A 389 -11.33 21.96 6.45
N PRO A 390 -11.75 22.10 5.19
CA PRO A 390 -11.16 21.32 4.11
C PRO A 390 -9.64 21.42 4.07
N VAL A 391 -8.97 20.29 3.92
CA VAL A 391 -7.50 20.15 3.89
C VAL A 391 -7.01 19.71 2.54
N GLN A 392 -5.76 19.99 2.21
CA GLN A 392 -5.13 19.64 0.93
C GLN A 392 -3.79 18.95 1.14
N GLY A 393 -3.24 18.40 0.05
CA GLY A 393 -1.91 17.78 0.05
C GLY A 393 -1.78 16.58 1.00
N GLU A 394 -0.68 16.53 1.71
CA GLU A 394 -0.35 15.40 2.61
C GLU A 394 -1.32 15.29 3.80
N GLU A 395 -1.80 16.40 4.33
CA GLU A 395 -2.78 16.37 5.41
C GLU A 395 -4.10 15.75 4.96
N ARG A 396 -4.52 16.03 3.71
CA ARG A 396 -5.69 15.37 3.13
C ARG A 396 -5.50 13.85 3.03
N LEU A 397 -4.30 13.39 2.64
CA LEU A 397 -4.00 11.95 2.56
C LEU A 397 -4.07 11.26 3.93
N ARG A 398 -3.65 11.93 5.02
CA ARG A 398 -3.80 11.42 6.39
C ARG A 398 -5.27 11.18 6.75
N TRP A 399 -6.14 12.15 6.42
CA TRP A 399 -7.58 12.03 6.67
C TRP A 399 -8.26 11.00 5.77
N VAL A 400 -7.82 10.88 4.52
CA VAL A 400 -8.23 9.80 3.60
C VAL A 400 -7.87 8.43 4.19
N ALA A 401 -6.64 8.27 4.67
CA ALA A 401 -6.18 7.02 5.29
C ALA A 401 -7.02 6.67 6.54
N ARG A 402 -7.27 7.63 7.42
CA ARG A 402 -8.10 7.43 8.62
C ARG A 402 -9.53 7.05 8.25
N ALA A 403 -10.17 7.78 7.33
CA ALA A 403 -11.53 7.46 6.87
C ALA A 403 -11.64 6.04 6.31
N ALA A 404 -10.66 5.64 5.52
CA ALA A 404 -10.59 4.32 4.92
C ALA A 404 -10.40 3.21 5.97
N ASN A 405 -9.52 3.41 6.95
CA ASN A 405 -9.30 2.46 8.05
C ASN A 405 -10.54 2.30 8.94
N GLU A 406 -11.23 3.39 9.28
CA GLU A 406 -12.49 3.35 10.04
C GLU A 406 -13.59 2.63 9.23
N ALA A 407 -13.69 2.89 7.93
CA ALA A 407 -14.66 2.22 7.06
C ALA A 407 -14.37 0.72 6.90
N ALA A 408 -13.12 0.33 6.70
CA ALA A 408 -12.70 -1.06 6.60
C ALA A 408 -12.99 -1.84 7.90
N SER A 409 -12.66 -1.25 9.05
CA SER A 409 -12.98 -1.82 10.37
C SER A 409 -14.49 -1.99 10.57
N THR A 410 -15.27 -0.98 10.19
CA THR A 410 -16.74 -1.03 10.25
C THR A 410 -17.31 -2.20 9.46
N LEU A 411 -16.81 -2.42 8.22
CA LEU A 411 -17.29 -3.52 7.36
C LEU A 411 -16.98 -4.90 7.90
N LEU A 412 -15.83 -5.05 8.57
CA LEU A 412 -15.41 -6.35 9.06
C LEU A 412 -15.99 -6.68 10.43
N LEU A 413 -16.18 -5.69 11.30
CA LEU A 413 -16.66 -5.89 12.67
C LEU A 413 -18.18 -5.93 12.80
N LEU A 414 -18.91 -5.13 12.02
CA LEU A 414 -20.35 -5.00 12.13
C LEU A 414 -21.09 -5.90 11.13
N GLU A 415 -22.31 -6.29 11.51
CA GLU A 415 -23.25 -6.95 10.58
C GLU A 415 -23.67 -5.99 9.44
N PRO A 416 -24.14 -6.50 8.28
CA PRO A 416 -24.34 -5.70 7.08
C PRO A 416 -25.21 -4.46 7.27
N GLU A 417 -26.36 -4.57 7.93
CA GLU A 417 -27.25 -3.41 8.12
C GLU A 417 -26.67 -2.34 9.06
N PRO A 418 -26.12 -2.67 10.25
CA PRO A 418 -25.40 -1.70 11.06
C PRO A 418 -24.19 -1.09 10.34
N ALA A 419 -23.44 -1.91 9.59
CA ALA A 419 -22.28 -1.45 8.83
C ALA A 419 -22.66 -0.38 7.80
N GLU A 420 -23.68 -0.63 6.98
CA GLU A 420 -24.16 0.34 5.96
C GLU A 420 -24.63 1.66 6.60
N ARG A 421 -25.30 1.60 7.74
CA ARG A 421 -25.72 2.81 8.48
C ARG A 421 -24.52 3.59 9.00
N THR A 422 -23.53 2.88 9.54
CA THR A 422 -22.30 3.51 10.06
C THR A 422 -21.46 4.10 8.93
N LEU A 423 -21.34 3.41 7.78
CA LEU A 423 -20.63 3.95 6.60
C LEU A 423 -21.26 5.23 6.07
N ARG A 424 -22.59 5.33 5.99
CA ARG A 424 -23.25 6.59 5.61
C ARG A 424 -22.98 7.71 6.60
N ARG A 425 -22.88 7.39 7.91
CA ARG A 425 -22.50 8.35 8.93
C ARG A 425 -21.05 8.80 8.74
N LEU A 426 -20.12 7.88 8.52
CA LEU A 426 -18.73 8.18 8.20
C LEU A 426 -18.63 9.06 6.96
N ALA A 427 -19.36 8.73 5.90
CA ALA A 427 -19.40 9.53 4.69
C ALA A 427 -19.81 10.99 4.96
N ALA A 428 -20.83 11.20 5.78
CA ALA A 428 -21.26 12.54 6.16
C ALA A 428 -20.21 13.28 7.04
N GLN A 429 -19.51 12.55 7.92
CA GLN A 429 -18.48 13.12 8.79
C GLN A 429 -17.23 13.58 8.02
N TYR A 430 -16.77 12.77 7.05
CA TYR A 430 -15.54 13.04 6.31
C TYR A 430 -15.73 13.91 5.06
N ALA A 431 -16.94 14.04 4.55
CA ALA A 431 -17.25 14.77 3.32
C ALA A 431 -16.63 16.16 3.28
N ARG A 432 -16.83 16.94 4.36
CA ARG A 432 -16.35 18.32 4.43
C ARG A 432 -14.83 18.44 4.40
N ILE A 433 -14.14 17.64 5.22
CA ILE A 433 -12.68 17.74 5.35
C ILE A 433 -11.98 17.28 4.09
N LEU A 434 -12.57 16.29 3.39
CA LEU A 434 -12.06 15.76 2.12
C LEU A 434 -12.47 16.61 0.90
N SER A 435 -13.29 17.65 1.07
CA SER A 435 -13.85 18.45 -0.03
C SER A 435 -14.68 17.62 -1.03
N LEU A 436 -15.42 16.65 -0.50
CA LEU A 436 -16.29 15.75 -1.26
C LEU A 436 -17.75 15.93 -0.80
N SER A 437 -18.71 15.48 -1.60
CA SER A 437 -20.07 15.30 -1.09
C SER A 437 -20.17 13.99 -0.28
N PRO A 438 -21.13 13.86 0.64
CA PRO A 438 -21.34 12.60 1.36
C PRO A 438 -21.60 11.42 0.41
N GLN A 439 -22.23 11.68 -0.73
CA GLN A 439 -22.49 10.67 -1.74
C GLN A 439 -21.23 10.25 -2.48
N ASP A 440 -20.33 11.19 -2.81
CA ASP A 440 -19.04 10.85 -3.43
C ASP A 440 -18.17 10.00 -2.50
N VAL A 441 -18.20 10.27 -1.18
CA VAL A 441 -17.49 9.46 -0.18
C VAL A 441 -18.08 8.05 -0.11
N ASP A 442 -19.41 7.91 -0.04
CA ASP A 442 -20.10 6.61 0.00
C ASP A 442 -19.80 5.79 -1.27
N ASP A 443 -19.86 6.42 -2.45
CA ASP A 443 -19.56 5.80 -3.73
C ASP A 443 -18.08 5.36 -3.83
N ALA A 444 -17.15 6.18 -3.33
CA ALA A 444 -15.74 5.83 -3.29
C ALA A 444 -15.47 4.63 -2.36
N LEU A 445 -16.08 4.61 -1.17
CA LEU A 445 -15.96 3.47 -0.24
C LEU A 445 -16.51 2.18 -0.85
N ARG A 446 -17.65 2.25 -1.57
CA ARG A 446 -18.22 1.09 -2.28
C ARG A 446 -17.33 0.61 -3.41
N LYS A 447 -16.77 1.51 -4.23
CA LYS A 447 -15.81 1.15 -5.29
C LYS A 447 -14.56 0.48 -4.71
N GLY A 448 -13.97 1.04 -3.64
CA GLY A 448 -12.84 0.45 -2.96
C GLY A 448 -13.13 -0.95 -2.40
N ARG A 449 -14.34 -1.17 -1.86
CA ARG A 449 -14.81 -2.50 -1.44
C ARG A 449 -14.88 -3.48 -2.60
N HIS A 450 -15.46 -3.11 -3.73
CA HIS A 450 -15.54 -3.97 -4.92
C HIS A 450 -14.15 -4.30 -5.46
N TYR A 451 -13.29 -3.30 -5.57
CA TYR A 451 -11.90 -3.50 -5.95
C TYR A 451 -11.17 -4.51 -5.04
N PHE A 452 -11.34 -4.40 -3.72
CA PHE A 452 -10.76 -5.35 -2.78
C PHE A 452 -11.31 -6.78 -2.97
N ILE A 453 -12.61 -6.95 -3.20
CA ILE A 453 -13.22 -8.26 -3.44
C ILE A 453 -12.65 -8.89 -4.71
N ASP A 454 -12.57 -8.13 -5.81
CA ASP A 454 -11.97 -8.57 -7.07
C ASP A 454 -10.50 -8.97 -6.89
N LEU A 455 -9.76 -8.18 -6.12
CA LEU A 455 -8.37 -8.44 -5.76
C LEU A 455 -8.22 -9.72 -4.94
N ALA A 456 -9.03 -9.90 -3.91
CA ALA A 456 -8.99 -11.07 -3.03
C ALA A 456 -9.30 -12.37 -3.81
N HIS A 457 -10.24 -12.30 -4.75
CA HIS A 457 -10.55 -13.42 -5.63
C HIS A 457 -9.42 -13.70 -6.63
N ALA A 458 -8.82 -12.66 -7.22
CA ALA A 458 -7.72 -12.81 -8.17
C ALA A 458 -6.45 -13.40 -7.54
N LEU A 459 -6.18 -13.06 -6.28
CA LEU A 459 -5.02 -13.57 -5.54
C LEU A 459 -5.23 -14.97 -4.95
N GLU A 460 -6.44 -15.55 -5.04
CA GLU A 460 -6.76 -16.87 -4.49
C GLU A 460 -6.28 -17.00 -3.03
N LEU A 461 -6.55 -16.00 -2.22
CA LEU A 461 -6.02 -15.90 -0.86
C LEU A 461 -6.34 -17.16 -0.03
N PRO A 462 -5.36 -17.74 0.69
CA PRO A 462 -5.56 -18.98 1.43
C PRO A 462 -6.52 -18.80 2.62
N GLN A 463 -7.38 -19.79 2.82
CA GLN A 463 -8.32 -19.88 3.95
C GLN A 463 -7.65 -20.57 5.16
N PRO A 464 -8.18 -20.48 6.39
CA PRO A 464 -9.48 -19.91 6.77
C PRO A 464 -9.44 -18.38 7.03
N TYR A 465 -10.60 -17.74 6.85
CA TYR A 465 -10.83 -16.34 7.22
C TYR A 465 -11.70 -16.23 8.47
N GLY A 466 -11.59 -15.13 9.21
CA GLY A 466 -12.54 -14.77 10.24
C GLY A 466 -13.93 -14.42 9.66
N VAL A 467 -14.92 -14.31 10.54
CA VAL A 467 -16.33 -14.14 10.15
C VAL A 467 -16.55 -12.91 9.27
N GLY A 468 -15.89 -11.79 9.60
CA GLY A 468 -16.04 -10.54 8.87
C GLY A 468 -15.52 -10.62 7.44
N VAL A 469 -14.30 -11.11 7.26
CA VAL A 469 -13.68 -11.29 5.94
C VAL A 469 -14.44 -12.33 5.12
N ALA A 470 -14.78 -13.48 5.72
CA ALA A 470 -15.55 -14.52 5.04
C ALA A 470 -16.92 -14.01 4.57
N ARG A 471 -17.56 -13.13 5.35
CA ARG A 471 -18.81 -12.48 4.98
C ARG A 471 -18.63 -11.50 3.82
N LEU A 472 -17.58 -10.71 3.86
CA LEU A 472 -17.27 -9.71 2.83
C LEU A 472 -16.99 -10.35 1.47
N LEU A 473 -16.28 -11.49 1.45
CA LEU A 473 -15.88 -12.22 0.25
C LEU A 473 -16.96 -13.20 -0.27
N ARG A 474 -18.06 -13.39 0.45
CA ARG A 474 -19.16 -14.23 -0.09
C ARG A 474 -19.74 -13.58 -1.35
N PRO A 475 -19.91 -14.34 -2.44
CA PRO A 475 -20.66 -13.86 -3.58
C PRO A 475 -22.07 -13.49 -3.14
N ALA A 476 -22.58 -12.34 -3.60
CA ALA A 476 -23.94 -11.95 -3.34
C ALA A 476 -24.88 -13.09 -3.77
N PRO A 477 -25.88 -13.45 -2.97
CA PRO A 477 -26.84 -14.46 -3.38
C PRO A 477 -27.48 -13.98 -4.70
N VAL A 478 -27.30 -14.76 -5.75
CA VAL A 478 -28.00 -14.51 -7.01
C VAL A 478 -29.48 -14.66 -6.70
N LEU A 479 -30.18 -13.55 -6.53
CA LEU A 479 -31.64 -13.53 -6.45
C LEU A 479 -32.16 -13.98 -7.83
N SER A 480 -32.32 -15.27 -7.97
CA SER A 480 -33.05 -15.86 -9.09
C SER A 480 -34.50 -15.36 -9.00
N GLY A 481 -34.82 -14.30 -9.70
CA GLY A 481 -36.21 -13.90 -9.78
C GLY A 481 -36.54 -12.42 -10.05
N MET A 482 -35.64 -11.59 -10.58
CA MET A 482 -36.08 -10.32 -11.17
C MET A 482 -35.25 -10.02 -12.42
N ALA A 483 -35.89 -10.14 -13.57
CA ALA A 483 -35.35 -9.69 -14.84
C ALA A 483 -35.08 -8.17 -14.79
N PRO A 484 -33.95 -7.67 -15.32
CA PRO A 484 -33.75 -6.25 -15.46
C PRO A 484 -34.63 -5.76 -16.62
N LEU A 485 -35.54 -4.86 -16.30
CA LEU A 485 -36.23 -4.03 -17.30
C LEU A 485 -35.26 -2.95 -17.81
N HIS A 486 -35.05 -2.97 -19.14
CA HIS A 486 -34.31 -1.99 -19.93
C HIS A 486 -32.79 -2.07 -19.98
N ALA A 487 -32.29 -2.89 -20.90
CA ALA A 487 -31.20 -2.51 -21.79
C ALA A 487 -31.65 -2.77 -23.22
N ALA A 488 -31.69 -1.72 -24.01
CA ALA A 488 -31.91 -1.79 -25.43
C ALA A 488 -30.72 -2.48 -26.13
N GLN A 489 -31.07 -3.44 -26.97
CA GLN A 489 -30.46 -3.87 -28.22
C GLN A 489 -29.01 -3.44 -28.51
N GLU A 490 -28.07 -4.41 -28.62
CA GLU A 490 -27.45 -4.73 -29.92
C GLU A 490 -26.58 -5.99 -29.77
N ASP A 491 -26.82 -6.93 -30.66
CA ASP A 491 -26.08 -8.04 -31.23
C ASP A 491 -24.75 -8.47 -30.54
N ASP A 492 -24.75 -9.71 -29.96
CA ASP A 492 -23.88 -10.76 -30.45
C ASP A 492 -24.26 -12.14 -29.87
N LEU A 493 -24.89 -12.93 -30.71
CA LEU A 493 -25.02 -14.36 -30.61
C LEU A 493 -23.66 -14.96 -30.95
N LEU A 494 -23.00 -15.62 -30.02
CA LEU A 494 -22.06 -16.70 -30.22
C LEU A 494 -21.01 -16.77 -29.09
N VAL A 495 -21.37 -17.10 -27.87
CA VAL A 495 -20.53 -17.88 -26.93
C VAL A 495 -21.39 -18.37 -25.75
N SER A 496 -22.26 -19.32 -25.98
CA SER A 496 -23.02 -19.97 -24.91
C SER A 496 -23.24 -21.46 -25.18
N HIS A 497 -22.16 -22.21 -25.40
CA HIS A 497 -22.30 -23.65 -25.54
C HIS A 497 -21.12 -24.51 -25.07
N ALA A 498 -20.50 -24.18 -23.97
CA ALA A 498 -19.48 -25.08 -23.42
C ALA A 498 -19.31 -25.00 -21.90
N LEU A 499 -20.39 -25.07 -21.11
CA LEU A 499 -20.26 -25.38 -19.68
C LEU A 499 -21.58 -25.93 -19.11
N ARG A 500 -21.96 -27.13 -19.58
CA ARG A 500 -22.86 -28.04 -18.84
C ARG A 500 -22.39 -29.45 -19.09
N THR A 501 -21.71 -30.01 -18.10
CA THR A 501 -21.73 -31.40 -17.65
C THR A 501 -20.48 -31.67 -16.83
N SER A 502 -20.62 -31.76 -15.56
CA SER A 502 -20.54 -33.01 -14.80
C SER A 502 -20.51 -32.74 -13.29
N ALA A 503 -21.59 -33.14 -12.63
CA ALA A 503 -21.59 -33.38 -11.19
C ALA A 503 -20.90 -34.75 -10.95
N GLY A 504 -19.97 -34.78 -9.98
CA GLY A 504 -19.37 -36.03 -9.53
C GLY A 504 -18.31 -35.73 -8.46
N ALA A 505 -18.73 -35.86 -7.21
CA ALA A 505 -17.86 -35.65 -6.05
C ALA A 505 -16.84 -36.77 -5.89
N ALA A 506 -15.57 -36.41 -5.69
CA ALA A 506 -14.58 -37.21 -4.98
C ALA A 506 -13.57 -36.27 -4.27
N PRO A 507 -13.10 -36.61 -3.07
CA PRO A 507 -12.25 -35.70 -2.27
C PRO A 507 -10.85 -35.58 -2.91
N LEU A 508 -10.37 -34.35 -3.03
CA LEU A 508 -9.05 -34.05 -3.53
C LEU A 508 -7.97 -34.34 -2.47
N PRO A 509 -6.84 -34.92 -2.87
CA PRO A 509 -5.73 -35.18 -1.97
C PRO A 509 -4.97 -33.89 -1.63
N VAL A 510 -4.48 -33.85 -0.41
CA VAL A 510 -3.57 -32.83 0.13
C VAL A 510 -2.37 -32.67 -0.79
N VAL A 511 -2.22 -31.52 -1.44
CA VAL A 511 -1.05 -31.21 -2.26
C VAL A 511 0.09 -30.82 -1.31
N VAL A 512 1.03 -31.73 -1.18
CA VAL A 512 2.35 -31.50 -0.60
C VAL A 512 3.09 -30.51 -1.49
N ARG A 513 3.62 -29.44 -0.91
CA ARG A 513 4.49 -28.47 -1.58
C ARG A 513 5.59 -29.20 -2.36
N ALA A 514 5.56 -29.10 -3.69
CA ALA A 514 6.68 -29.47 -4.51
C ALA A 514 7.72 -28.35 -4.48
N SER A 515 8.93 -28.67 -4.06
CA SER A 515 10.12 -27.84 -4.19
C SER A 515 10.32 -27.38 -5.65
N VAL A 516 10.79 -26.15 -5.82
CA VAL A 516 10.92 -25.37 -7.06
C VAL A 516 12.03 -25.89 -7.98
N ASP A 517 12.09 -27.21 -8.25
CA ASP A 517 13.15 -27.77 -9.11
C ASP A 517 12.62 -28.64 -10.28
N HIS A 518 11.37 -28.45 -10.70
CA HIS A 518 10.87 -29.13 -11.89
C HIS A 518 10.69 -28.11 -13.02
N PRO A 519 11.21 -28.42 -14.22
CA PRO A 519 10.90 -27.63 -15.41
C PRO A 519 9.38 -27.65 -15.62
N PRO A 520 8.76 -26.50 -15.99
CA PRO A 520 7.33 -26.43 -16.24
C PRO A 520 6.92 -27.46 -17.33
N ALA A 521 5.72 -28.04 -17.20
CA ALA A 521 5.20 -28.96 -18.20
C ALA A 521 5.14 -28.28 -19.59
N ALA A 522 5.40 -29.02 -20.65
CA ALA A 522 5.51 -28.47 -22.01
C ALA A 522 4.28 -27.65 -22.46
N GLU A 523 3.08 -28.03 -22.01
CA GLU A 523 1.84 -27.31 -22.28
C GLU A 523 1.81 -25.92 -21.62
N THR A 524 2.34 -25.81 -20.42
CA THR A 524 2.45 -24.52 -19.69
C THR A 524 3.46 -23.58 -20.37
N VAL A 525 4.57 -24.13 -20.90
CA VAL A 525 5.58 -23.35 -21.64
C VAL A 525 4.95 -22.71 -22.87
N ALA A 526 4.28 -23.51 -23.70
CA ALA A 526 3.63 -23.03 -24.92
C ALA A 526 2.56 -21.97 -24.64
N GLN A 527 1.77 -22.14 -23.58
CA GLN A 527 0.76 -21.16 -23.18
C GLN A 527 1.39 -19.82 -22.76
N MET A 528 2.45 -19.85 -21.95
CA MET A 528 3.15 -18.63 -21.53
C MET A 528 3.83 -17.93 -22.72
N LEU A 529 4.43 -18.68 -23.65
CA LEU A 529 5.02 -18.11 -24.86
C LEU A 529 3.94 -17.48 -25.75
N ALA A 530 2.80 -18.16 -25.95
CA ALA A 530 1.70 -17.63 -26.75
C ALA A 530 1.12 -16.32 -26.17
N ALA A 531 0.90 -16.28 -24.85
CA ALA A 531 0.47 -15.07 -24.16
C ALA A 531 1.49 -13.93 -24.34
N GLY A 532 2.78 -14.21 -24.19
CA GLY A 532 3.85 -13.23 -24.41
C GLY A 532 3.94 -12.74 -25.86
N VAL A 533 3.76 -13.61 -26.83
CA VAL A 533 3.68 -13.23 -28.26
C VAL A 533 2.53 -12.25 -28.50
N GLN A 534 1.37 -12.49 -27.90
CA GLN A 534 0.22 -11.62 -28.00
C GLN A 534 0.48 -10.26 -27.35
N ASP A 535 1.03 -10.24 -26.14
CA ASP A 535 1.39 -9.02 -25.43
C ASP A 535 2.36 -8.13 -26.22
N VAL A 536 3.38 -8.77 -26.82
CA VAL A 536 4.36 -8.06 -27.66
C VAL A 536 3.71 -7.55 -28.93
N ALA A 537 2.82 -8.32 -29.56
CA ALA A 537 2.07 -7.88 -30.74
C ALA A 537 1.20 -6.65 -30.43
N ASP A 538 0.47 -6.68 -29.31
CA ASP A 538 -0.36 -5.56 -28.85
C ASP A 538 0.48 -4.32 -28.53
N ALA A 539 1.67 -4.52 -27.95
CA ALA A 539 2.60 -3.41 -27.70
C ALA A 539 3.12 -2.80 -29.01
N LEU A 540 3.44 -3.62 -30.01
CA LEU A 540 3.91 -3.15 -31.32
C LEU A 540 2.82 -2.42 -32.13
N ALA A 541 1.55 -2.78 -31.94
CA ALA A 541 0.41 -2.12 -32.58
C ALA A 541 0.10 -0.71 -32.01
N GLY A 542 0.61 -0.39 -30.82
CA GLY A 542 0.43 0.91 -30.16
C GLY A 542 1.48 1.95 -30.56
N ARG A 543 1.99 2.70 -29.60
CA ARG A 543 3.20 3.54 -29.75
C ARG A 543 4.34 2.86 -29.01
N PRO A 544 5.01 1.89 -29.63
CA PRO A 544 5.99 1.07 -28.94
C PRO A 544 7.27 1.83 -28.65
N GLN A 545 7.76 1.76 -27.42
CA GLN A 545 9.14 2.08 -27.09
C GLN A 545 9.99 0.83 -27.35
N ARG A 546 11.03 0.97 -28.17
CA ARG A 546 11.90 -0.14 -28.59
C ARG A 546 12.42 -0.96 -27.41
N GLN A 547 12.92 -0.28 -26.39
CA GLN A 547 13.49 -0.94 -25.21
C GLN A 547 12.45 -1.76 -24.45
N GLN A 548 11.24 -1.24 -24.29
CA GLN A 548 10.16 -1.90 -23.59
C GLN A 548 9.74 -3.20 -24.30
N VAL A 549 9.57 -3.17 -25.61
CA VAL A 549 9.23 -4.36 -26.39
C VAL A 549 10.31 -5.45 -26.27
N LEU A 550 11.59 -5.06 -26.36
CA LEU A 550 12.68 -5.99 -26.21
C LEU A 550 12.75 -6.60 -24.81
N ARG A 551 12.45 -5.83 -23.77
CA ARG A 551 12.34 -6.34 -22.38
C ARG A 551 11.20 -7.34 -22.21
N MET A 552 10.01 -7.05 -22.77
CA MET A 552 8.89 -8.00 -22.76
C MET A 552 9.26 -9.34 -23.40
N ILE A 553 10.01 -9.32 -24.50
CA ILE A 553 10.46 -10.54 -25.18
C ILE A 553 11.43 -11.32 -24.29
N VAL A 554 12.43 -10.65 -23.70
CA VAL A 554 13.40 -11.28 -22.79
C VAL A 554 12.70 -11.87 -21.56
N GLU A 555 11.75 -11.13 -20.97
CA GLU A 555 10.95 -11.58 -19.83
C GLU A 555 10.08 -12.81 -20.19
N THR A 556 9.42 -12.77 -21.34
CA THR A 556 8.63 -13.91 -21.82
C THR A 556 9.46 -15.18 -21.94
N ILE A 557 10.64 -15.09 -22.54
CA ILE A 557 11.57 -16.23 -22.67
C ILE A 557 12.03 -16.72 -21.29
N TYR A 558 12.43 -15.80 -20.42
CA TYR A 558 12.88 -16.09 -19.06
C TYR A 558 11.84 -16.88 -18.26
N ARG A 559 10.61 -16.38 -18.23
CA ARG A 559 9.51 -16.99 -17.46
C ARG A 559 9.01 -18.29 -18.06
N ALA A 560 8.84 -18.31 -19.39
CA ALA A 560 8.25 -19.47 -20.05
C ALA A 560 9.19 -20.70 -20.03
N LEU A 561 10.49 -20.49 -20.25
CA LEU A 561 11.46 -21.57 -20.26
C LEU A 561 12.00 -21.94 -18.87
N GLY A 562 11.73 -21.13 -17.84
CA GLY A 562 12.27 -21.34 -16.49
C GLY A 562 13.80 -21.35 -16.45
N VAL A 563 14.45 -20.60 -17.35
CA VAL A 563 15.91 -20.56 -17.48
C VAL A 563 16.54 -19.73 -16.37
N GLN A 564 17.81 -19.94 -16.08
CA GLN A 564 18.53 -19.20 -15.06
C GLN A 564 18.79 -17.77 -15.48
N ARG A 565 19.12 -17.54 -16.75
CA ARG A 565 19.43 -16.21 -17.30
C ARG A 565 18.99 -16.10 -18.76
N VAL A 566 18.57 -14.91 -19.14
CA VAL A 566 18.35 -14.53 -20.55
C VAL A 566 19.03 -13.21 -20.81
N VAL A 567 19.75 -13.09 -21.91
CA VAL A 567 20.45 -11.85 -22.33
C VAL A 567 20.11 -11.53 -23.77
N LEU A 568 19.79 -10.28 -24.02
CA LEU A 568 19.79 -9.71 -25.37
C LEU A 568 21.16 -9.08 -25.65
N ALA A 569 21.83 -9.57 -26.66
CA ALA A 569 23.03 -8.95 -27.21
C ALA A 569 22.69 -8.24 -28.53
N LEU A 570 23.33 -7.11 -28.78
CA LEU A 570 23.17 -6.32 -30.00
C LEU A 570 24.52 -6.13 -30.68
N ARG A 571 24.50 -6.09 -32.01
CA ARG A 571 25.68 -5.80 -32.79
C ARG A 571 26.08 -4.33 -32.65
N ASP A 572 27.33 -4.10 -32.29
CA ASP A 572 27.93 -2.78 -32.35
C ASP A 572 28.38 -2.50 -33.80
N SER A 573 27.87 -1.42 -34.35
CA SER A 573 28.15 -1.01 -35.74
C SER A 573 29.59 -0.59 -35.98
N GLN A 574 30.29 -0.14 -34.92
CA GLN A 574 31.68 0.35 -35.04
C GLN A 574 32.70 -0.77 -34.91
N SER A 575 32.55 -1.62 -33.90
CA SER A 575 33.49 -2.71 -33.62
C SER A 575 33.18 -3.99 -34.37
N GLY A 576 31.95 -4.17 -34.85
CA GLY A 576 31.48 -5.40 -35.48
C GLY A 576 31.28 -6.55 -34.49
N TRP A 577 31.35 -6.32 -33.19
CA TRP A 577 31.12 -7.32 -32.13
C TRP A 577 29.64 -7.37 -31.75
N MET A 578 29.23 -8.53 -31.24
CA MET A 578 27.93 -8.71 -30.62
C MET A 578 28.12 -8.59 -29.11
N ASN A 579 27.56 -7.54 -28.50
CA ASN A 579 27.74 -7.21 -27.09
C ASN A 579 26.43 -7.35 -26.34
N GLY A 580 26.47 -7.92 -25.12
CA GLY A 580 25.33 -7.94 -24.21
C GLY A 580 24.84 -6.52 -23.88
N ARG A 581 23.52 -6.33 -23.85
CA ARG A 581 22.89 -5.02 -23.57
C ARG A 581 22.08 -5.03 -22.29
N PHE A 582 21.23 -6.00 -22.10
CA PHE A 582 20.50 -6.20 -20.86
C PHE A 582 20.10 -7.68 -20.74
N GLY A 583 19.87 -8.12 -19.51
CA GLY A 583 19.48 -9.48 -19.21
C GLY A 583 18.55 -9.55 -18.02
N LEU A 584 17.99 -10.74 -17.81
CA LEU A 584 17.17 -11.13 -16.67
C LEU A 584 17.74 -12.40 -16.04
N GLY A 585 17.58 -12.53 -14.72
CA GLY A 585 17.96 -13.73 -13.97
C GLY A 585 19.17 -13.51 -13.06
N SER A 586 19.62 -14.59 -12.40
CA SER A 586 20.73 -14.55 -11.43
C SER A 586 22.03 -14.15 -12.12
N ASP A 587 22.73 -13.14 -11.60
CA ASP A 587 24.01 -12.65 -12.14
C ASP A 587 23.94 -12.24 -13.62
N SER A 588 22.76 -11.80 -14.09
CA SER A 588 22.55 -11.38 -15.48
C SER A 588 23.46 -10.24 -15.91
N ASP A 589 23.79 -9.30 -15.01
CA ASP A 589 24.69 -8.17 -15.29
C ASP A 589 26.11 -8.65 -15.57
N ALA A 590 26.62 -9.62 -14.82
CA ALA A 590 27.90 -10.25 -15.08
C ALA A 590 27.91 -10.96 -16.43
N LEU A 591 26.80 -11.62 -16.78
CA LEU A 591 26.63 -12.27 -18.09
C LEU A 591 26.60 -11.26 -19.24
N VAL A 592 25.86 -10.16 -19.08
CA VAL A 592 25.81 -9.05 -20.05
C VAL A 592 27.21 -8.52 -20.31
N HIS A 593 28.00 -8.28 -19.26
CA HIS A 593 29.39 -7.82 -19.38
C HIS A 593 30.35 -8.84 -20.02
N ASN A 594 30.08 -10.12 -19.86
CA ASN A 594 30.95 -11.18 -20.37
C ASN A 594 30.58 -11.68 -21.76
N LEU A 595 29.38 -11.35 -22.24
CA LEU A 595 28.89 -11.79 -23.54
C LEU A 595 29.40 -10.85 -24.66
N HIS A 596 30.60 -11.14 -25.16
CA HIS A 596 31.24 -10.44 -26.26
C HIS A 596 31.62 -11.44 -27.36
N ILE A 597 30.92 -11.41 -28.49
CA ILE A 597 31.08 -12.36 -29.57
C ILE A 597 31.76 -11.68 -30.76
N PRO A 598 32.96 -12.11 -31.19
CA PRO A 598 33.66 -11.55 -32.35
C PRO A 598 33.03 -12.06 -33.64
N LEU A 599 32.11 -11.36 -34.26
CA LEU A 599 31.36 -11.81 -35.42
C LEU A 599 32.25 -12.12 -36.66
N ALA A 600 33.45 -11.55 -36.71
CA ALA A 600 34.41 -11.85 -37.80
C ALA A 600 35.15 -13.18 -37.64
N ASP A 601 35.10 -13.82 -36.44
CA ASP A 601 35.80 -15.06 -36.18
C ASP A 601 34.96 -16.25 -36.65
N THR A 602 35.38 -16.90 -37.73
CA THR A 602 34.72 -18.08 -38.32
C THR A 602 34.98 -19.39 -37.54
N ALA A 603 35.88 -19.36 -36.55
CA ALA A 603 36.15 -20.49 -35.68
C ALA A 603 35.28 -20.46 -34.40
N ASP A 604 34.70 -19.31 -34.08
CA ASP A 604 33.82 -19.12 -32.91
C ASP A 604 32.43 -19.68 -33.22
N LEU A 605 31.97 -20.63 -32.41
CA LEU A 605 30.65 -21.24 -32.55
C LEU A 605 29.51 -20.21 -32.53
N PHE A 606 29.58 -19.25 -31.65
CA PHE A 606 28.54 -18.20 -31.49
C PHE A 606 28.52 -17.28 -32.71
N ALA A 607 29.69 -16.88 -33.20
CA ALA A 607 29.80 -16.09 -34.41
C ALA A 607 29.20 -16.81 -35.62
N VAL A 608 29.52 -18.08 -35.81
CA VAL A 608 28.96 -18.94 -36.88
C VAL A 608 27.46 -19.06 -36.79
N VAL A 609 26.92 -19.31 -35.58
CA VAL A 609 25.46 -19.36 -35.31
C VAL A 609 24.81 -18.02 -35.66
N CYS A 610 25.38 -16.91 -35.23
CA CYS A 610 24.87 -15.59 -35.55
C CYS A 610 24.91 -15.30 -37.06
N GLN A 611 25.97 -15.67 -37.77
CA GLN A 611 26.11 -15.46 -39.22
C GLN A 611 25.15 -16.34 -40.03
N ARG A 612 24.92 -17.59 -39.60
CA ARG A 612 23.98 -18.49 -40.27
C ARG A 612 22.53 -18.25 -39.94
N GLY A 613 22.25 -17.54 -38.85
CA GLY A 613 20.88 -17.33 -38.38
C GLY A 613 20.18 -18.60 -37.89
N ALA A 614 20.97 -19.59 -37.45
CA ALA A 614 20.45 -20.88 -37.05
C ALA A 614 20.06 -20.91 -35.57
N ASP A 615 18.78 -21.20 -35.28
CA ASP A 615 18.34 -21.44 -33.90
C ASP A 615 19.09 -22.65 -33.35
N THR A 616 19.75 -22.50 -32.21
CA THR A 616 20.66 -23.52 -31.69
C THR A 616 20.40 -23.76 -30.22
N LEU A 617 19.97 -24.96 -29.87
CA LEU A 617 19.84 -25.46 -28.51
C LEU A 617 20.97 -26.41 -28.19
N ILE A 618 21.79 -26.10 -27.20
CA ILE A 618 22.81 -27.00 -26.66
C ILE A 618 22.29 -27.56 -25.33
N ALA A 619 21.81 -28.78 -25.36
CA ALA A 619 21.23 -29.41 -24.19
C ALA A 619 22.30 -29.74 -23.13
N ASP A 620 23.50 -30.15 -23.56
CA ASP A 620 24.61 -30.49 -22.67
C ASP A 620 25.95 -30.03 -23.25
N ALA A 621 26.41 -28.88 -22.76
CA ALA A 621 27.69 -28.28 -23.11
C ALA A 621 28.89 -28.88 -22.34
N THR A 622 28.65 -29.73 -21.36
CA THR A 622 29.69 -30.40 -20.56
C THR A 622 30.32 -31.60 -21.29
N GLN A 623 29.64 -32.13 -22.33
CA GLN A 623 30.15 -33.21 -23.12
C GLN A 623 31.49 -32.86 -23.79
N PRO A 624 32.51 -33.76 -23.76
CA PRO A 624 33.85 -33.41 -24.26
C PRO A 624 33.86 -32.89 -25.68
N ARG A 625 33.09 -33.52 -26.59
CA ARG A 625 32.99 -33.11 -28.00
C ARG A 625 32.39 -31.72 -28.19
N MET A 626 31.46 -31.33 -27.32
CA MET A 626 30.85 -29.99 -27.37
C MET A 626 31.77 -28.96 -26.72
N ARG A 627 32.36 -29.30 -25.59
CA ARG A 627 33.28 -28.43 -24.84
C ARG A 627 34.48 -27.98 -25.67
N GLU A 628 35.02 -28.88 -26.52
CA GLU A 628 36.12 -28.55 -27.45
C GLU A 628 35.72 -27.51 -28.52
N ARG A 629 34.43 -27.46 -28.90
CA ARG A 629 33.89 -26.51 -29.87
C ARG A 629 33.51 -25.14 -29.28
N LEU A 630 33.41 -25.08 -27.96
CA LEU A 630 33.10 -23.81 -27.30
C LEU A 630 34.33 -22.94 -27.22
N PRO A 631 34.21 -21.60 -27.53
CA PRO A 631 35.34 -20.70 -27.48
C PRO A 631 35.87 -20.56 -26.04
N ALA A 632 37.15 -20.19 -25.91
CA ALA A 632 37.82 -20.07 -24.62
C ALA A 632 37.12 -19.03 -23.71
N TRP A 633 36.74 -17.87 -24.26
CA TRP A 633 36.03 -16.85 -23.51
C TRP A 633 34.73 -17.32 -22.88
N TYR A 634 33.99 -18.21 -23.57
CA TYR A 634 32.75 -18.77 -23.03
C TYR A 634 33.04 -19.76 -21.89
N ARG A 635 34.00 -20.67 -22.08
CA ARG A 635 34.38 -21.70 -21.10
C ARG A 635 34.93 -21.11 -19.80
N GLU A 636 35.64 -19.98 -19.90
CA GLU A 636 36.29 -19.32 -18.76
C GLU A 636 35.36 -18.36 -17.98
N ARG A 637 34.44 -17.71 -18.68
CA ARG A 637 33.65 -16.61 -18.09
C ARG A 637 32.17 -16.93 -17.87
N ILE A 638 31.57 -17.79 -18.69
CA ILE A 638 30.14 -18.11 -18.66
C ILE A 638 29.90 -19.55 -18.25
N ASN A 639 30.46 -20.47 -19.00
CA ASN A 639 30.51 -21.93 -18.77
C ASN A 639 29.15 -22.55 -18.36
N ALA A 640 28.04 -22.12 -18.97
CA ALA A 640 26.72 -22.66 -18.69
C ALA A 640 26.57 -24.07 -19.31
N PRO A 641 26.07 -25.08 -18.56
CA PRO A 641 25.90 -26.43 -19.01
C PRO A 641 24.84 -26.64 -20.10
N SER A 642 23.82 -25.80 -20.14
CA SER A 642 22.76 -25.83 -21.15
C SER A 642 22.43 -24.42 -21.61
N PHE A 643 22.28 -24.22 -22.92
CA PHE A 643 21.94 -22.86 -23.42
C PHE A 643 21.24 -22.90 -24.78
N LEU A 644 20.47 -21.84 -25.06
CA LEU A 644 19.72 -21.57 -26.28
C LEU A 644 20.23 -20.28 -26.94
N LEU A 645 20.41 -20.32 -28.26
CA LEU A 645 20.81 -19.19 -29.09
C LEU A 645 19.74 -18.96 -30.16
N LEU A 646 19.16 -17.75 -30.18
CA LEU A 646 18.19 -17.32 -31.18
C LEU A 646 18.72 -16.05 -31.88
N PRO A 647 19.44 -16.18 -33.00
CA PRO A 647 20.00 -15.04 -33.70
C PRO A 647 18.92 -14.20 -34.37
N VAL A 648 19.02 -12.87 -34.22
CA VAL A 648 18.16 -11.89 -34.87
C VAL A 648 18.91 -11.33 -36.07
N GLN A 649 18.42 -11.64 -37.27
CA GLN A 649 19.04 -11.24 -38.52
C GLN A 649 18.14 -10.34 -39.37
N TRP A 650 18.74 -9.46 -40.13
CA TRP A 650 18.11 -8.68 -41.19
C TRP A 650 18.93 -8.75 -42.48
N GLN A 651 18.31 -9.23 -43.58
CA GLN A 651 18.94 -9.38 -44.88
C GLN A 651 20.28 -10.16 -44.82
N GLY A 652 20.32 -11.23 -44.02
CA GLY A 652 21.51 -12.04 -43.84
C GLY A 652 22.58 -11.46 -42.91
N GLN A 653 22.33 -10.22 -42.33
CA GLN A 653 23.26 -9.61 -41.38
C GLN A 653 22.78 -9.82 -39.95
N PRO A 654 23.61 -10.25 -39.01
CA PRO A 654 23.26 -10.37 -37.61
C PRO A 654 23.11 -8.98 -36.98
N LEU A 655 21.93 -8.69 -36.38
CA LEU A 655 21.64 -7.47 -35.65
C LEU A 655 21.66 -7.70 -34.15
N GLY A 656 21.27 -8.88 -33.70
CA GLY A 656 21.19 -9.22 -32.30
C GLY A 656 21.19 -10.72 -32.05
N LEU A 657 21.23 -11.10 -30.79
CA LEU A 657 21.17 -12.48 -30.32
C LEU A 657 20.37 -12.49 -29.00
N LEU A 658 19.37 -13.35 -28.94
CA LEU A 658 18.74 -13.73 -27.69
C LEU A 658 19.45 -14.99 -27.18
N TYR A 659 20.12 -14.87 -26.04
CA TYR A 659 20.84 -15.93 -25.34
C TYR A 659 20.07 -16.32 -24.08
N ALA A 660 19.87 -17.60 -23.83
CA ALA A 660 19.28 -18.10 -22.60
C ALA A 660 20.08 -19.29 -22.09
N ASP A 661 20.29 -19.41 -20.77
CA ASP A 661 21.06 -20.52 -20.19
C ASP A 661 20.45 -21.07 -18.90
N HIS A 662 20.90 -22.28 -18.54
CA HIS A 662 20.53 -22.94 -17.30
C HIS A 662 21.73 -23.65 -16.68
N ALA A 663 21.77 -23.69 -15.31
CA ALA A 663 22.86 -24.30 -14.53
C ALA A 663 22.91 -25.85 -14.61
N GLN A 664 21.86 -26.48 -15.11
CA GLN A 664 21.78 -27.94 -15.21
C GLN A 664 21.75 -28.38 -16.68
N PRO A 665 22.50 -29.44 -17.06
CA PRO A 665 22.43 -30.00 -18.39
C PRO A 665 21.01 -30.57 -18.67
N GLY A 666 20.49 -30.35 -19.88
CA GLY A 666 19.19 -30.83 -20.29
C GLY A 666 17.97 -30.17 -19.66
N ALA A 667 18.16 -29.13 -18.87
CA ALA A 667 17.07 -28.43 -18.23
C ALA A 667 16.21 -27.58 -19.21
N ILE A 668 16.83 -27.07 -20.28
CA ILE A 668 16.09 -26.33 -21.31
C ILE A 668 15.46 -27.35 -22.25
N GLN A 669 14.14 -27.53 -22.15
CA GLN A 669 13.35 -28.38 -23.01
C GLN A 669 12.39 -27.54 -23.83
N VAL A 670 12.49 -27.63 -25.15
CA VAL A 670 11.67 -26.87 -26.09
C VAL A 670 11.14 -27.84 -27.15
N ASP A 671 9.82 -27.99 -27.20
CA ASP A 671 9.16 -28.74 -28.26
C ASP A 671 9.04 -27.88 -29.53
N GLU A 672 8.57 -28.48 -30.63
CA GLU A 672 8.48 -27.83 -31.93
C GLU A 672 7.52 -26.62 -31.89
N HIS A 673 6.39 -26.74 -31.18
CA HIS A 673 5.42 -25.66 -31.04
C HIS A 673 5.98 -24.47 -30.24
N SER A 674 6.63 -24.75 -29.11
CA SER A 674 7.33 -23.71 -28.32
C SER A 674 8.45 -23.05 -29.10
N MET A 675 9.17 -23.83 -29.95
CA MET A 675 10.21 -23.25 -30.81
C MET A 675 9.63 -22.31 -31.87
N ASP A 676 8.46 -22.58 -32.42
CA ASP A 676 7.79 -21.67 -33.37
C ASP A 676 7.33 -20.37 -32.71
N LEU A 677 6.86 -20.42 -31.46
CA LEU A 677 6.55 -19.26 -30.67
C LEU A 677 7.81 -18.44 -30.35
N LEU A 678 8.92 -19.06 -29.99
CA LEU A 678 10.23 -18.41 -29.82
C LEU A 678 10.70 -17.73 -31.11
N ARG A 679 10.53 -18.38 -32.28
CA ARG A 679 10.81 -17.73 -33.59
C ARG A 679 9.92 -16.53 -33.85
N THR A 680 8.67 -16.59 -33.42
CA THR A 680 7.75 -15.44 -33.50
C THR A 680 8.24 -14.28 -32.63
N LEU A 681 8.61 -14.52 -31.37
CA LEU A 681 9.22 -13.52 -30.48
C LEU A 681 10.51 -12.94 -31.07
N ARG A 682 11.38 -13.77 -31.66
CA ARG A 682 12.57 -13.31 -32.38
C ARG A 682 12.23 -12.38 -33.56
N SER A 683 11.18 -12.71 -34.31
CA SER A 683 10.71 -11.87 -35.41
C SER A 683 10.16 -10.52 -34.91
N GLN A 684 9.45 -10.54 -33.79
CA GLN A 684 8.99 -9.33 -33.11
C GLN A 684 10.16 -8.50 -32.55
N ALA A 685 11.23 -9.15 -32.04
CA ALA A 685 12.46 -8.47 -31.64
C ALA A 685 13.12 -7.75 -32.83
N LEU A 686 13.15 -8.40 -34.00
CA LEU A 686 13.62 -7.75 -35.22
C LEU A 686 12.78 -6.52 -35.59
N MET A 687 11.45 -6.61 -35.48
CA MET A 687 10.57 -5.43 -35.71
C MET A 687 10.87 -4.31 -34.74
N ALA A 688 11.03 -4.64 -33.45
CA ALA A 688 11.36 -3.67 -32.42
C ALA A 688 12.72 -2.97 -32.66
N LEU A 689 13.74 -3.73 -33.08
CA LEU A 689 15.07 -3.17 -33.38
C LEU A 689 15.07 -2.22 -34.59
N ARG A 690 14.06 -2.31 -35.45
CA ARG A 690 13.88 -1.42 -36.61
C ARG A 690 13.03 -0.19 -36.33
N LEU A 691 12.43 -0.07 -35.16
CA LEU A 691 11.73 1.15 -34.76
C LEU A 691 12.73 2.31 -34.65
N PRO A 692 12.35 3.51 -35.06
CA PRO A 692 13.17 4.70 -34.80
C PRO A 692 13.40 4.83 -33.28
N GLY A 693 14.62 5.15 -32.89
CA GLY A 693 15.05 5.27 -31.49
C GLY A 693 14.51 6.50 -30.81
#